data_edb13eeb70af7e2555cb07c1e4c71ea0
#
_entry.id   edb13eeb70af7e2555cb07c1e4c71ea0
#
_cell.length_a   1.000
_cell.length_b   1.000
_cell.length_c   1.000
_cell.angle_alpha   90.00
_cell.angle_beta   90.00
_cell.angle_gamma   90.00
#
_symmetry.space_group_name_H-M   'P 1'
#
loop_
_entity.id
_entity.type
_entity.pdbx_description
1 polymer ?
#
loop_
_entity_poly.entity_id
_entity_poly.type
_entity_poly.pdbx_seq_one_letter_code
_entity_poly.pdbx_strand_id
1 'polypeptide(L)'
;MKARFIPLLLALALVLGVPLAFSAAAEDVTVPSHIYDFTDPDVLPSFTGTGNLKYEIKEGEYCTFTALANDPALNLDYPRIKTSEAAYIRIEYRTTSKHMGEIYVARDDGVSFSQEPDSHLEWRWESDGQWQTLILRCDGWADLTDVSFTQFRFDPLHEHSGVHEGDTIDIRYFAMFATEADAKAFDLAAYHDYLIRKEQESMEGSTLPKTEWPDPEFVDNTPSDDDNYAGTLNITYSADGKYATIAYGKGENAVSYTVPNNDINLFGGYAGTDDLDRSLYDASQVGVVTEDHDVGIFYFLWHGEHGDAGQLNMQEIIDQAGASAGDVNNPLWGKVHDWHHWGEPLYGYYYINDEYIMRKHVELLINAGIDFLYFDTTNNFTYSHNALKLMSILHEFNEQGYDAPEVVFYTNTDAVVRVRQIYDAIYAPGHYPDTWYMIDGKPVIVAPYEANVNDFFTVKLQQWPTEDEEHQNAWPWMDFKRPQSIYTDAQGNPSAINVSIAQHSGTACFSDSALYGSTENLGRSFDQVKNNAFARKSFFKNFDVNANTYVAGANFQLQWERAIEADVPFVLVTGWNEWIAARQDYPDKVGFVDCASAEYSRDAEMMKGGYFDNYYMQLAFNIQRLKGTAPVIVQDARNAVNVTGSFDIWDKVLVTYTDPTNDMLDRDAYGYGRVKYTNTSGRNDIVASKVTADTKNVYFYVETREYITMFDNDSTWMQLFLSTGGDGWYGYDYVINYQAKDEFTTTVARYNGKDGAYSYEIIGEVSYRAKENKMMIAVPLEMLGITNPNGIKFQFKWADSDTKITTMEQFYTDGDAAPLGRMNYTFQNCIDPATADPYVPGEQTTTTTEEQTSCDEIKPGGCKSTVGGVVLLVGLAIVPFVIGKKKK
;
A
#
# COMPACT_ATOMS: atom_id res chain seq x y z
N MET A 1 5.86 -38.20 -10.79
CA MET A 1 4.53 -38.69 -11.19
C MET A 1 3.78 -39.28 -9.96
N LYS A 2 3.94 -38.67 -8.76
CA LYS A 2 3.23 -39.04 -7.51
C LYS A 2 2.51 -37.89 -6.81
N ALA A 3 2.70 -36.63 -7.23
CA ALA A 3 2.12 -35.44 -6.59
C ALA A 3 0.76 -34.99 -7.16
N ARG A 4 0.13 -35.72 -8.09
CA ARG A 4 -1.15 -35.31 -8.69
C ARG A 4 -2.38 -36.15 -8.24
N PHE A 5 -2.26 -37.00 -7.24
CA PHE A 5 -3.38 -37.84 -6.79
C PHE A 5 -4.04 -37.43 -5.47
N ILE A 6 -3.40 -36.54 -4.69
CA ILE A 6 -3.91 -36.13 -3.37
C ILE A 6 -5.08 -35.14 -3.46
N PRO A 7 -5.05 -34.14 -4.36
CA PRO A 7 -6.17 -33.18 -4.47
C PRO A 7 -7.48 -33.83 -4.94
N LEU A 8 -7.38 -34.88 -5.75
CA LEU A 8 -8.58 -35.56 -6.28
C LEU A 8 -9.30 -36.42 -5.25
N LEU A 9 -8.58 -36.94 -4.25
CA LEU A 9 -9.17 -37.71 -3.15
C LEU A 9 -9.85 -36.80 -2.11
N LEU A 10 -9.30 -35.61 -1.85
CA LEU A 10 -9.94 -34.61 -0.96
C LEU A 10 -11.23 -34.05 -1.60
N ALA A 11 -11.20 -33.73 -2.88
CA ALA A 11 -12.38 -33.26 -3.61
C ALA A 11 -13.49 -34.32 -3.65
N LEU A 12 -13.13 -35.61 -3.75
CA LEU A 12 -14.12 -36.69 -3.76
C LEU A 12 -14.73 -36.95 -2.36
N ALA A 13 -14.00 -36.71 -1.28
CA ALA A 13 -14.48 -36.85 0.08
C ALA A 13 -15.46 -35.73 0.47
N LEU A 14 -15.21 -34.51 0.01
CA LEU A 14 -16.11 -33.35 0.20
C LEU A 14 -17.46 -33.52 -0.52
N VAL A 15 -17.45 -34.13 -1.71
CA VAL A 15 -18.70 -34.38 -2.49
C VAL A 15 -19.56 -35.50 -1.89
N LEU A 16 -18.97 -36.42 -1.14
CA LEU A 16 -19.69 -37.57 -0.57
C LEU A 16 -20.14 -37.37 0.88
N GLY A 17 -19.83 -36.23 1.53
CA GLY A 17 -20.29 -35.95 2.90
C GLY A 17 -19.85 -37.00 3.95
N VAL A 18 -18.70 -37.68 3.69
CA VAL A 18 -18.16 -38.65 4.63
C VAL A 18 -17.20 -37.90 5.57
N PRO A 19 -17.48 -37.84 6.87
CA PRO A 19 -16.53 -37.26 7.81
C PRO A 19 -15.28 -38.13 7.81
N LEU A 20 -14.18 -37.63 7.26
CA LEU A 20 -12.86 -38.20 7.47
C LEU A 20 -12.49 -37.93 8.93
N ALA A 21 -12.79 -38.91 9.79
CA ALA A 21 -12.22 -38.93 11.11
C ALA A 21 -10.72 -39.19 10.95
N PHE A 22 -9.94 -38.14 10.89
CA PHE A 22 -8.51 -38.24 11.15
C PHE A 22 -8.37 -38.61 12.63
N SER A 23 -7.98 -39.84 12.89
CA SER A 23 -7.46 -40.24 14.18
C SER A 23 -6.23 -39.38 14.43
N ALA A 24 -6.38 -38.40 15.30
CA ALA A 24 -5.26 -37.64 15.81
C ALA A 24 -4.41 -38.57 16.72
N ALA A 25 -3.46 -39.27 16.13
CA ALA A 25 -2.20 -39.48 16.77
C ALA A 25 -1.42 -38.20 16.48
N ALA A 26 -1.30 -37.31 17.45
CA ALA A 26 -0.32 -36.25 17.42
C ALA A 26 1.04 -36.94 17.28
N GLU A 27 1.59 -37.03 16.10
CA GLU A 27 3.00 -37.26 15.95
C GLU A 27 3.67 -36.03 16.57
N ASP A 28 4.51 -36.25 17.59
CA ASP A 28 5.31 -35.22 18.23
C ASP A 28 6.30 -34.68 17.19
N VAL A 29 5.91 -33.62 16.47
CA VAL A 29 6.80 -32.93 15.54
C VAL A 29 7.80 -32.14 16.35
N THR A 30 9.08 -32.35 16.08
CA THR A 30 10.13 -31.59 16.74
C THR A 30 10.20 -30.19 16.14
N VAL A 31 9.97 -29.19 16.98
CA VAL A 31 10.02 -27.77 16.62
C VAL A 31 11.36 -27.19 17.05
N PRO A 32 12.14 -26.56 16.18
CA PRO A 32 13.38 -25.89 16.55
C PRO A 32 13.11 -24.67 17.41
N SER A 33 14.06 -24.32 18.28
CA SER A 33 14.00 -23.06 19.06
C SER A 33 14.16 -21.84 18.15
N HIS A 34 14.93 -21.99 17.07
CA HIS A 34 15.09 -21.02 15.99
C HIS A 34 15.55 -21.74 14.72
N ILE A 35 15.19 -21.20 13.54
CA ILE A 35 15.62 -21.75 12.26
C ILE A 35 15.84 -20.63 11.24
N TYR A 36 16.91 -20.75 10.47
CA TYR A 36 17.10 -20.07 9.19
C TYR A 36 16.85 -21.10 8.09
N ASP A 37 15.69 -21.03 7.47
CA ASP A 37 15.25 -22.00 6.45
C ASP A 37 15.57 -21.47 5.07
N PHE A 38 16.69 -21.90 4.51
CA PHE A 38 17.17 -21.48 3.20
C PHE A 38 16.47 -22.17 2.02
N THR A 39 15.47 -23.00 2.26
CA THR A 39 14.56 -23.49 1.20
C THR A 39 13.43 -22.49 0.93
N ASP A 40 13.25 -21.54 1.84
CA ASP A 40 12.23 -20.52 1.78
C ASP A 40 12.83 -19.21 1.25
N PRO A 41 12.31 -18.65 0.16
CA PRO A 41 12.79 -17.39 -0.38
C PRO A 41 12.67 -16.22 0.61
N ASP A 42 11.74 -16.31 1.55
CA ASP A 42 11.49 -15.27 2.56
C ASP A 42 12.48 -15.30 3.73
N VAL A 43 13.47 -16.18 3.71
CA VAL A 43 14.58 -16.16 4.69
C VAL A 43 15.48 -14.92 4.53
N LEU A 44 15.42 -14.22 3.42
CA LEU A 44 16.21 -13.02 3.14
C LEU A 44 16.15 -11.94 4.24
N PRO A 45 15.00 -11.68 4.89
CA PRO A 45 14.95 -10.77 6.03
C PRO A 45 15.88 -11.14 7.18
N SER A 46 16.29 -12.39 7.28
CA SER A 46 17.29 -12.83 8.27
C SER A 46 18.72 -12.39 7.95
N PHE A 47 18.96 -11.85 6.75
CA PHE A 47 20.30 -11.41 6.33
C PHE A 47 20.45 -9.91 6.61
N THR A 48 21.20 -9.57 7.65
CA THR A 48 21.49 -8.17 8.01
C THR A 48 22.72 -7.62 7.30
N GLY A 49 23.45 -8.46 6.55
CA GLY A 49 24.57 -8.05 5.72
C GLY A 49 25.41 -9.23 5.24
N THR A 50 26.10 -9.05 4.14
CA THR A 50 27.06 -10.02 3.60
C THR A 50 28.44 -9.36 3.44
N GLY A 51 29.50 -10.06 3.87
CA GLY A 51 30.87 -9.68 3.64
C GLY A 51 31.55 -10.66 2.68
N ASN A 52 32.01 -10.23 1.50
CA ASN A 52 32.71 -11.09 0.54
C ASN A 52 31.95 -12.37 0.16
N LEU A 53 30.62 -12.36 0.27
CA LEU A 53 29.75 -13.50 0.05
C LEU A 53 28.60 -13.09 -0.88
N LYS A 54 28.36 -13.90 -1.92
CA LYS A 54 27.17 -13.85 -2.76
C LYS A 54 26.28 -15.04 -2.40
N TYR A 55 24.98 -14.87 -2.49
CA TYR A 55 24.02 -15.96 -2.31
C TYR A 55 23.04 -16.03 -3.49
N GLU A 56 22.46 -17.20 -3.71
CA GLU A 56 21.41 -17.45 -4.69
C GLU A 56 20.45 -18.49 -4.10
N ILE A 57 19.21 -18.08 -3.87
CA ILE A 57 18.17 -18.98 -3.37
C ILE A 57 17.62 -19.81 -4.52
N LYS A 58 17.56 -21.11 -4.34
CA LYS A 58 16.86 -22.08 -5.19
C LYS A 58 15.55 -22.42 -4.50
N GLU A 59 14.53 -21.68 -4.84
CA GLU A 59 13.22 -21.74 -4.22
C GLU A 59 12.72 -23.18 -3.99
N GLY A 60 12.30 -23.47 -2.77
CA GLY A 60 11.86 -24.79 -2.34
C GLY A 60 12.95 -25.85 -2.24
N GLU A 61 14.22 -25.53 -2.49
CA GLU A 61 15.30 -26.51 -2.50
C GLU A 61 16.46 -26.18 -1.54
N TYR A 62 17.11 -25.02 -1.69
CA TYR A 62 18.29 -24.61 -0.88
C TYR A 62 18.79 -23.22 -1.29
N CYS A 63 19.72 -22.65 -0.51
CA CYS A 63 20.49 -21.48 -0.90
C CYS A 63 21.93 -21.84 -1.22
N THR A 64 22.46 -21.35 -2.32
CA THR A 64 23.88 -21.47 -2.70
C THR A 64 24.63 -20.23 -2.24
N PHE A 65 25.61 -20.39 -1.36
CA PHE A 65 26.56 -19.34 -0.98
C PHE A 65 27.84 -19.47 -1.79
N THR A 66 28.34 -18.34 -2.32
CA THR A 66 29.55 -18.28 -3.15
C THR A 66 30.51 -17.25 -2.58
N ALA A 67 31.73 -17.64 -2.32
CA ALA A 67 32.79 -16.74 -1.87
C ALA A 67 33.22 -15.80 -3.00
N LEU A 68 33.29 -14.50 -2.72
CA LEU A 68 33.78 -13.47 -3.63
C LEU A 68 35.23 -13.08 -3.34
N ALA A 69 35.69 -13.26 -2.10
CA ALA A 69 37.03 -13.02 -1.65
C ALA A 69 37.30 -13.77 -0.34
N ASN A 70 38.47 -13.54 0.27
CA ASN A 70 38.77 -14.07 1.60
C ASN A 70 37.81 -13.52 2.66
N ASP A 71 37.57 -14.29 3.71
CA ASP A 71 36.68 -13.96 4.84
C ASP A 71 35.22 -13.69 4.39
N PRO A 72 34.57 -14.69 3.75
CA PRO A 72 33.17 -14.58 3.36
C PRO A 72 32.26 -14.76 4.57
N ALA A 73 31.49 -13.75 4.91
CA ALA A 73 30.67 -13.68 6.11
C ALA A 73 29.19 -13.40 5.78
N LEU A 74 28.31 -14.01 6.55
CA LEU A 74 26.88 -13.73 6.55
C LEU A 74 26.47 -13.25 7.95
N ASN A 75 26.09 -11.99 8.05
CA ASN A 75 25.47 -11.48 9.26
C ASN A 75 23.98 -11.82 9.20
N LEU A 76 23.54 -12.62 10.15
CA LEU A 76 22.17 -13.02 10.32
C LEU A 76 21.48 -12.16 11.39
N ASP A 77 20.19 -11.98 11.29
CA ASP A 77 19.41 -11.49 12.42
C ASP A 77 19.58 -12.48 13.56
N TYR A 78 19.97 -11.98 14.73
CA TYR A 78 20.32 -12.85 15.85
C TYR A 78 19.08 -13.55 16.42
N PRO A 79 19.19 -14.85 16.79
CA PRO A 79 18.08 -15.58 17.34
C PRO A 79 17.64 -15.00 18.69
N ARG A 80 16.36 -14.69 18.82
CA ARG A 80 15.75 -14.07 20.00
C ARG A 80 15.39 -15.11 21.05
N ILE A 81 16.34 -15.96 21.37
CA ILE A 81 16.21 -17.07 22.31
C ILE A 81 17.36 -17.02 23.33
N LYS A 82 17.23 -17.74 24.42
CA LYS A 82 18.34 -17.96 25.34
C LYS A 82 19.41 -18.84 24.70
N THR A 83 20.67 -18.61 25.06
CA THR A 83 21.78 -19.38 24.52
C THR A 83 21.67 -20.89 24.82
N SER A 84 21.06 -21.26 25.95
CA SER A 84 20.74 -22.67 26.29
C SER A 84 19.67 -23.30 25.38
N GLU A 85 18.83 -22.52 24.76
CA GLU A 85 17.84 -22.97 23.77
C GLU A 85 18.50 -23.24 22.40
N ALA A 86 19.72 -22.73 22.18
CA ALA A 86 20.59 -22.99 21.04
C ALA A 86 21.81 -23.83 21.43
N ALA A 87 21.64 -24.77 22.37
CA ALA A 87 22.71 -25.64 22.84
C ALA A 87 23.23 -26.57 21.73
N TYR A 88 22.40 -26.88 20.75
CA TYR A 88 22.74 -27.71 19.59
C TYR A 88 22.30 -27.01 18.32
N ILE A 89 23.15 -27.10 17.29
CA ILE A 89 22.88 -26.59 15.95
C ILE A 89 22.84 -27.77 15.01
N ARG A 90 21.84 -27.80 14.11
CA ARG A 90 21.73 -28.74 12.99
C ARG A 90 21.75 -27.98 11.68
N ILE A 91 22.62 -28.41 10.75
CA ILE A 91 22.77 -27.82 9.44
C ILE A 91 22.63 -28.93 8.39
N GLU A 92 21.81 -28.74 7.39
CA GLU A 92 21.78 -29.60 6.21
C GLU A 92 22.40 -28.87 5.02
N TYR A 93 23.50 -29.45 4.52
CA TYR A 93 24.36 -28.78 3.54
C TYR A 93 24.90 -29.74 2.50
N ARG A 94 25.45 -29.16 1.43
CA ARG A 94 26.20 -29.90 0.40
C ARG A 94 27.33 -29.00 -0.14
N THR A 95 28.54 -29.52 -0.21
CA THR A 95 29.70 -28.82 -0.78
C THR A 95 30.73 -29.77 -1.35
N THR A 96 31.53 -29.30 -2.29
CA THR A 96 32.78 -29.93 -2.76
C THR A 96 34.01 -29.16 -2.25
N SER A 97 33.81 -28.03 -1.62
CA SER A 97 34.86 -27.18 -1.06
C SER A 97 35.34 -27.76 0.28
N LYS A 98 36.64 -27.69 0.50
CA LYS A 98 37.29 -28.25 1.73
C LYS A 98 37.47 -27.19 2.80
N HIS A 99 36.53 -26.28 2.89
CA HIS A 99 36.56 -25.18 3.82
C HIS A 99 35.94 -25.54 5.18
N MET A 100 36.02 -24.59 6.09
CA MET A 100 35.42 -24.70 7.42
C MET A 100 34.18 -23.83 7.48
N GLY A 101 33.31 -24.15 8.40
CA GLY A 101 32.23 -23.24 8.81
C GLY A 101 32.58 -22.65 10.17
N GLU A 102 32.21 -21.42 10.39
CA GLU A 102 32.35 -20.70 11.66
C GLU A 102 31.08 -19.96 12.04
N ILE A 103 30.89 -19.80 13.35
CA ILE A 103 29.89 -18.94 13.93
C ILE A 103 30.55 -18.04 14.95
N TYR A 104 30.19 -16.75 14.90
CA TYR A 104 30.49 -15.78 15.93
C TYR A 104 29.22 -15.30 16.58
N VAL A 105 29.21 -15.17 17.90
CA VAL A 105 28.08 -14.64 18.66
C VAL A 105 28.54 -13.50 19.58
N ALA A 106 27.68 -12.49 19.73
CA ALA A 106 27.73 -11.57 20.84
C ALA A 106 26.54 -11.82 21.77
N ARG A 107 26.69 -11.50 23.05
CA ARG A 107 25.70 -11.83 24.08
C ARG A 107 25.48 -10.68 25.05
N ASP A 108 24.34 -10.70 25.73
CA ASP A 108 23.93 -9.68 26.71
C ASP A 108 24.70 -9.73 28.04
N ASP A 109 25.53 -10.76 28.27
CA ASP A 109 26.44 -10.84 29.39
C ASP A 109 27.80 -10.12 29.15
N GLY A 110 27.92 -9.39 28.03
CA GLY A 110 29.06 -8.56 27.68
C GLY A 110 30.11 -9.25 26.81
N VAL A 111 29.85 -10.47 26.35
CA VAL A 111 30.72 -11.17 25.39
C VAL A 111 30.46 -10.62 23.99
N SER A 112 31.49 -10.22 23.27
CA SER A 112 31.49 -9.75 21.91
C SER A 112 32.22 -10.71 20.97
N PHE A 113 32.11 -10.53 19.67
CA PHE A 113 32.79 -11.33 18.64
C PHE A 113 34.29 -11.44 18.94
N SER A 114 34.77 -12.65 19.09
CA SER A 114 36.20 -12.98 19.32
C SER A 114 36.49 -14.41 18.86
N GLN A 115 37.75 -14.80 18.85
CA GLN A 115 38.18 -16.19 18.58
C GLN A 115 38.14 -17.09 19.84
N GLU A 116 37.64 -16.57 20.95
CA GLU A 116 37.53 -17.35 22.18
C GLU A 116 36.33 -18.31 22.12
N PRO A 117 36.41 -19.49 22.72
CA PRO A 117 35.37 -20.51 22.61
C PRO A 117 34.01 -20.13 23.17
N ASP A 118 33.90 -19.07 23.95
CA ASP A 118 32.67 -18.58 24.54
C ASP A 118 31.85 -17.67 23.54
N SER A 119 32.46 -17.27 22.43
CA SER A 119 31.85 -16.46 21.37
C SER A 119 32.09 -17.03 19.97
N HIS A 120 32.73 -18.15 19.83
CA HIS A 120 33.16 -18.70 18.56
C HIS A 120 33.01 -20.23 18.50
N LEU A 121 32.51 -20.73 17.35
CA LEU A 121 32.39 -22.14 17.05
C LEU A 121 32.89 -22.40 15.63
N GLU A 122 33.80 -23.37 15.48
CA GLU A 122 34.41 -23.74 14.18
C GLU A 122 34.27 -25.23 13.93
N TRP A 123 34.07 -25.61 12.65
CA TRP A 123 33.97 -27.02 12.24
C TRP A 123 34.42 -27.22 10.78
N ARG A 124 34.65 -28.49 10.40
CA ARG A 124 34.97 -28.88 9.01
C ARG A 124 33.76 -29.46 8.32
N TRP A 125 33.54 -29.01 7.05
CA TRP A 125 32.57 -29.62 6.21
C TRP A 125 33.03 -30.96 5.61
N GLU A 126 32.12 -31.94 5.46
CA GLU A 126 32.30 -33.08 4.58
C GLU A 126 32.11 -32.64 3.12
N SER A 127 33.13 -32.82 2.30
CA SER A 127 33.19 -32.20 0.93
C SER A 127 33.07 -33.23 -0.19
N ASP A 128 32.16 -34.18 -0.07
CA ASP A 128 31.92 -35.24 -1.07
C ASP A 128 30.87 -34.87 -2.13
N GLY A 129 30.27 -33.67 -2.04
CA GLY A 129 29.23 -33.18 -2.94
C GLY A 129 27.85 -33.81 -2.72
N GLN A 130 27.66 -34.57 -1.65
CA GLN A 130 26.36 -35.14 -1.27
C GLN A 130 25.73 -34.31 -0.16
N TRP A 131 24.40 -34.37 -0.03
CA TRP A 131 23.70 -33.79 1.11
C TRP A 131 24.11 -34.48 2.41
N GLN A 132 24.55 -33.68 3.36
CA GLN A 132 25.02 -34.10 4.68
C GLN A 132 24.24 -33.39 5.77
N THR A 133 24.08 -34.02 6.91
CA THR A 133 23.54 -33.41 8.13
C THR A 133 24.64 -33.29 9.16
N LEU A 134 24.92 -32.09 9.62
CA LEU A 134 25.84 -31.79 10.70
C LEU A 134 25.05 -31.43 11.96
N ILE A 135 25.43 -31.99 13.10
CA ILE A 135 24.88 -31.59 14.41
C ILE A 135 26.08 -31.25 15.32
N LEU A 136 26.05 -30.04 15.84
CA LEU A 136 27.10 -29.47 16.69
C LEU A 136 26.54 -29.16 18.08
N ARG A 137 27.32 -29.42 19.13
CA ARG A 137 27.08 -28.88 20.48
C ARG A 137 27.83 -27.56 20.60
N CYS A 138 27.16 -26.54 21.08
CA CYS A 138 27.70 -25.20 21.23
C CYS A 138 28.34 -25.03 22.63
N ASP A 139 29.45 -25.67 22.90
CA ASP A 139 30.08 -25.80 24.22
C ASP A 139 30.36 -24.43 24.88
N GLY A 140 30.58 -23.37 24.10
CA GLY A 140 30.85 -22.02 24.61
C GLY A 140 29.66 -21.34 25.29
N TRP A 141 28.41 -21.76 24.98
CA TRP A 141 27.22 -21.10 25.50
C TRP A 141 26.06 -22.06 25.86
N ALA A 142 26.15 -23.34 25.51
CA ALA A 142 25.07 -24.32 25.68
C ALA A 142 24.53 -24.44 27.11
N ASP A 143 25.38 -24.21 28.11
CA ASP A 143 25.05 -24.40 29.52
C ASP A 143 24.69 -23.09 30.24
N LEU A 144 24.59 -21.96 29.52
CA LEU A 144 24.22 -20.65 30.05
C LEU A 144 22.70 -20.47 30.00
N THR A 145 22.01 -20.37 31.13
CA THR A 145 20.54 -20.40 31.19
C THR A 145 19.84 -19.05 31.06
N ASP A 146 20.56 -17.97 31.44
CA ASP A 146 19.97 -16.62 31.51
C ASP A 146 20.67 -15.60 30.59
N VAL A 147 21.34 -16.06 29.56
CA VAL A 147 22.09 -15.26 28.60
C VAL A 147 21.41 -15.37 27.25
N SER A 148 21.36 -14.25 26.51
CA SER A 148 20.75 -14.17 25.20
C SER A 148 21.75 -13.67 24.16
N PHE A 149 21.52 -13.99 22.90
CA PHE A 149 22.30 -13.45 21.79
C PHE A 149 21.94 -11.98 21.53
N THR A 150 22.94 -11.20 21.14
CA THR A 150 22.77 -9.80 20.70
C THR A 150 23.27 -9.56 19.29
N GLN A 151 24.15 -10.43 18.79
CA GLN A 151 24.59 -10.47 17.39
C GLN A 151 24.90 -11.91 16.97
N PHE A 152 24.73 -12.21 15.69
CA PHE A 152 25.01 -13.52 15.12
C PHE A 152 25.62 -13.38 13.72
N ARG A 153 26.80 -14.00 13.52
CA ARG A 153 27.49 -14.05 12.24
C ARG A 153 27.78 -15.49 11.89
N PHE A 154 27.53 -15.87 10.66
CA PHE A 154 27.81 -17.19 10.11
C PHE A 154 28.76 -17.06 8.92
N ASP A 155 29.90 -17.72 8.98
CA ASP A 155 30.90 -17.78 7.93
C ASP A 155 30.89 -19.19 7.31
N PRO A 156 30.14 -19.40 6.21
CA PRO A 156 29.93 -20.75 5.69
C PRO A 156 31.15 -21.33 4.96
N LEU A 157 32.13 -20.51 4.59
CA LEU A 157 33.27 -20.90 3.76
C LEU A 157 34.58 -20.31 4.33
N HIS A 158 34.82 -20.46 5.64
CA HIS A 158 36.04 -19.98 6.27
C HIS A 158 37.25 -20.92 6.07
N GLU A 159 38.44 -20.35 5.91
CA GLU A 159 39.70 -21.11 5.99
C GLU A 159 40.89 -20.23 6.39
N HIS A 160 41.74 -20.73 7.28
CA HIS A 160 43.01 -20.09 7.66
C HIS A 160 44.03 -19.96 6.51
N SER A 161 43.88 -20.74 5.42
CA SER A 161 44.81 -20.77 4.27
C SER A 161 44.35 -19.99 3.05
N GLY A 162 43.18 -19.38 3.10
CA GLY A 162 42.59 -18.55 2.02
C GLY A 162 41.50 -19.25 1.24
N VAL A 163 40.30 -18.66 1.25
CA VAL A 163 39.18 -19.05 0.43
C VAL A 163 39.40 -18.53 -0.98
N HIS A 164 39.07 -19.31 -2.00
CA HIS A 164 39.18 -18.90 -3.40
C HIS A 164 37.84 -18.31 -3.87
N GLU A 165 37.91 -17.24 -4.65
CA GLU A 165 36.75 -16.70 -5.35
C GLU A 165 36.09 -17.81 -6.17
N GLY A 166 34.78 -18.00 -5.99
CA GLY A 166 33.98 -19.01 -6.65
C GLY A 166 33.80 -20.33 -5.90
N ASP A 167 34.37 -20.48 -4.69
CA ASP A 167 34.06 -21.60 -3.82
C ASP A 167 32.60 -21.53 -3.35
N THR A 168 31.91 -22.67 -3.29
CA THR A 168 30.47 -22.73 -3.03
C THR A 168 30.08 -23.74 -1.97
N ILE A 169 28.99 -23.43 -1.26
CA ILE A 169 28.27 -24.36 -0.40
C ILE A 169 26.76 -24.16 -0.58
N ASP A 170 26.03 -25.26 -0.69
CA ASP A 170 24.57 -25.27 -0.69
C ASP A 170 24.09 -25.60 0.72
N ILE A 171 23.14 -24.84 1.25
CA ILE A 171 22.55 -25.04 2.58
C ILE A 171 21.03 -25.02 2.46
N ARG A 172 20.35 -26.00 3.08
CA ARG A 172 18.90 -26.05 3.18
C ARG A 172 18.39 -25.30 4.37
N TYR A 173 19.00 -25.54 5.53
CA TYR A 173 18.63 -24.86 6.76
C TYR A 173 19.75 -24.88 7.78
N PHE A 174 19.60 -23.97 8.72
CA PHE A 174 20.40 -23.87 9.93
C PHE A 174 19.44 -23.74 11.12
N ALA A 175 19.29 -24.78 11.93
CA ALA A 175 18.29 -24.85 13.00
C ALA A 175 18.93 -25.06 14.37
N MET A 176 18.38 -24.45 15.40
CA MET A 176 18.87 -24.43 16.78
C MET A 176 17.92 -25.20 17.71
N PHE A 177 18.48 -25.95 18.66
CA PHE A 177 17.73 -26.80 19.57
C PHE A 177 18.34 -26.78 20.98
N ALA A 178 17.48 -26.91 21.99
CA ALA A 178 17.90 -27.02 23.36
C ALA A 178 18.54 -28.40 23.67
N THR A 179 18.17 -29.45 22.95
CA THR A 179 18.65 -30.81 23.22
C THR A 179 19.19 -31.52 21.96
N GLU A 180 20.14 -32.44 22.16
CA GLU A 180 20.68 -33.29 21.09
C GLU A 180 19.59 -34.21 20.51
N ALA A 181 18.65 -34.65 21.34
CA ALA A 181 17.57 -35.53 20.93
C ALA A 181 16.67 -34.83 19.90
N ASP A 182 16.30 -33.57 20.14
CA ASP A 182 15.49 -32.76 19.27
C ASP A 182 16.24 -32.44 17.96
N ALA A 183 17.50 -32.05 18.05
CA ALA A 183 18.36 -31.84 16.89
C ALA A 183 18.45 -33.09 15.98
N LYS A 184 18.47 -34.30 16.56
CA LYS A 184 18.49 -35.56 15.80
C LYS A 184 17.12 -35.93 15.23
N ALA A 185 16.05 -35.66 15.96
CA ALA A 185 14.68 -36.01 15.58
C ALA A 185 14.07 -35.05 14.54
N PHE A 186 14.64 -33.86 14.37
CA PHE A 186 14.10 -32.83 13.48
C PHE A 186 14.01 -33.30 12.02
N ASP A 187 12.87 -33.05 11.40
CA ASP A 187 12.58 -33.27 9.97
C ASP A 187 11.94 -32.00 9.39
N LEU A 188 12.60 -31.39 8.42
CA LEU A 188 12.16 -30.12 7.83
C LEU A 188 10.79 -30.23 7.16
N ALA A 189 10.52 -31.34 6.44
CA ALA A 189 9.24 -31.51 5.78
C ALA A 189 8.09 -31.68 6.78
N ALA A 190 8.33 -32.45 7.85
CA ALA A 190 7.36 -32.60 8.95
C ALA A 190 7.14 -31.27 9.69
N TYR A 191 8.16 -30.44 9.81
CA TYR A 191 8.07 -29.11 10.40
C TYR A 191 7.24 -28.17 9.52
N HIS A 192 7.45 -28.15 8.19
CA HIS A 192 6.61 -27.39 7.25
C HIS A 192 5.14 -27.85 7.32
N ASP A 193 4.89 -29.17 7.32
CA ASP A 193 3.54 -29.73 7.49
C ASP A 193 2.90 -29.34 8.84
N TYR A 194 3.71 -29.21 9.89
CA TYR A 194 3.28 -28.74 11.21
C TYR A 194 2.89 -27.25 11.14
N LEU A 195 3.69 -26.40 10.51
CA LEU A 195 3.37 -24.99 10.35
C LEU A 195 2.06 -24.78 9.58
N ILE A 196 1.87 -25.50 8.46
CA ILE A 196 0.63 -25.48 7.66
C ILE A 196 -0.59 -25.90 8.50
N ARG A 197 -0.45 -26.95 9.32
CA ARG A 197 -1.55 -27.37 10.21
C ARG A 197 -1.85 -26.35 11.28
N LYS A 198 -0.83 -25.70 11.84
CA LYS A 198 -1.00 -24.64 12.84
C LYS A 198 -1.73 -23.44 12.26
N GLU A 199 -1.41 -23.10 11.03
CA GLU A 199 -2.13 -22.08 10.27
C GLU A 199 -3.62 -22.44 10.12
N GLN A 200 -3.93 -23.65 9.64
CA GLN A 200 -5.31 -24.12 9.48
C GLN A 200 -6.08 -24.14 10.81
N GLU A 201 -5.45 -24.62 11.90
CA GLU A 201 -6.04 -24.58 13.23
C GLU A 201 -6.32 -23.15 13.72
N SER A 202 -5.48 -22.20 13.38
CA SER A 202 -5.63 -20.77 13.70
C SER A 202 -6.79 -20.15 12.92
N MET A 203 -6.95 -20.54 11.65
CA MET A 203 -8.06 -20.07 10.80
C MET A 203 -9.41 -20.64 11.24
N GLU A 204 -9.47 -21.91 11.67
CA GLU A 204 -10.71 -22.54 12.17
C GLU A 204 -11.13 -22.03 13.55
N GLY A 205 -10.21 -21.52 14.34
CA GLY A 205 -10.45 -20.96 15.69
C GLY A 205 -10.91 -19.50 15.71
N SER A 206 -10.73 -18.79 14.63
CA SER A 206 -11.03 -17.35 14.52
C SER A 206 -12.51 -17.11 14.17
N THR A 207 -13.40 -17.48 15.06
CA THR A 207 -14.76 -16.91 15.09
C THR A 207 -14.74 -15.65 15.94
N LEU A 208 -14.04 -14.62 15.47
CA LEU A 208 -14.24 -13.28 16.00
C LEU A 208 -15.68 -12.87 15.70
N PRO A 209 -16.44 -12.33 16.68
CA PRO A 209 -17.73 -11.76 16.38
C PRO A 209 -17.50 -10.69 15.31
N LYS A 210 -18.26 -10.74 14.22
CA LYS A 210 -18.30 -9.64 13.27
C LYS A 210 -18.52 -8.37 14.07
N THR A 211 -17.53 -7.50 14.06
CA THR A 211 -17.67 -6.17 14.66
C THR A 211 -18.74 -5.49 13.82
N GLU A 212 -19.95 -5.35 14.35
CA GLU A 212 -20.95 -4.51 13.71
C GLU A 212 -20.38 -3.10 13.77
N TRP A 213 -20.26 -2.47 12.61
CA TRP A 213 -19.84 -1.09 12.50
C TRP A 213 -20.80 -0.23 13.32
N PRO A 214 -20.32 0.62 14.24
CA PRO A 214 -21.21 1.53 14.94
C PRO A 214 -21.83 2.49 13.92
N ASP A 215 -23.07 2.89 14.15
CA ASP A 215 -23.64 4.06 13.49
C ASP A 215 -22.73 5.25 13.77
N PRO A 216 -22.02 5.79 12.75
CA PRO A 216 -21.10 6.88 12.99
C PRO A 216 -21.86 8.10 13.42
N GLU A 217 -21.43 8.75 14.50
CA GLU A 217 -21.86 10.13 14.71
C GLU A 217 -21.30 10.94 13.53
N PHE A 218 -22.18 11.43 12.68
CA PHE A 218 -21.83 12.23 11.52
C PHE A 218 -20.95 13.41 11.95
N VAL A 219 -19.71 13.40 11.52
CA VAL A 219 -18.85 14.57 11.57
C VAL A 219 -19.09 15.30 10.26
N ASP A 220 -19.82 16.41 10.32
CA ASP A 220 -20.02 17.28 9.16
C ASP A 220 -18.67 17.88 8.77
N ASN A 221 -18.02 17.22 7.81
CA ASN A 221 -16.78 17.68 7.21
C ASN A 221 -17.05 18.48 5.92
N THR A 222 -18.30 18.91 5.71
CA THR A 222 -18.61 19.80 4.60
C THR A 222 -17.70 21.03 4.71
N PRO A 223 -16.98 21.42 3.65
CA PRO A 223 -16.21 22.65 3.67
C PRO A 223 -17.12 23.79 4.13
N SER A 224 -16.68 24.60 5.07
CA SER A 224 -17.35 25.86 5.32
C SER A 224 -17.49 26.57 3.97
N ASP A 225 -18.62 27.23 3.73
CA ASP A 225 -18.87 28.05 2.54
C ASP A 225 -17.83 29.19 2.40
N ASP A 226 -16.55 28.84 2.39
CA ASP A 226 -15.47 29.75 2.12
C ASP A 226 -15.48 29.98 0.61
N ASP A 227 -16.05 31.12 0.21
CA ASP A 227 -16.29 31.56 -1.17
C ASP A 227 -15.04 31.56 -2.08
N ASN A 228 -13.87 31.18 -1.55
CA ASN A 228 -12.62 31.25 -2.28
C ASN A 228 -12.42 30.12 -3.27
N TYR A 229 -13.07 28.97 -3.11
CA TYR A 229 -12.86 27.80 -3.95
C TYR A 229 -14.08 27.38 -4.79
N ALA A 230 -15.26 27.86 -4.51
CA ALA A 230 -16.45 27.58 -5.31
C ALA A 230 -16.42 28.30 -6.67
N GLY A 231 -15.74 27.75 -7.63
CA GLY A 231 -15.70 28.18 -9.02
C GLY A 231 -16.54 27.28 -9.92
N THR A 232 -17.12 27.84 -10.95
CA THR A 232 -17.74 27.05 -12.02
C THR A 232 -16.65 26.46 -12.91
N LEU A 233 -16.59 25.10 -12.98
CA LEU A 233 -15.82 24.40 -13.99
C LEU A 233 -16.38 24.72 -15.37
N ASN A 234 -15.55 25.15 -16.30
CA ASN A 234 -15.94 25.42 -17.68
C ASN A 234 -14.93 24.80 -18.65
N ILE A 235 -15.39 23.91 -19.50
CA ILE A 235 -14.57 23.27 -20.51
C ILE A 235 -15.01 23.74 -21.87
N THR A 236 -14.08 24.31 -22.63
CA THR A 236 -14.31 24.76 -24.00
C THR A 236 -13.35 24.06 -24.95
N TYR A 237 -13.85 23.61 -26.06
CA TYR A 237 -13.05 22.97 -27.09
C TYR A 237 -12.61 23.95 -28.16
N SER A 238 -11.41 23.76 -28.71
CA SER A 238 -10.97 24.47 -29.89
C SER A 238 -11.88 24.14 -31.08
N ALA A 239 -12.03 25.07 -32.02
CA ALA A 239 -12.88 24.91 -33.20
C ALA A 239 -12.50 23.72 -34.11
N ASP A 240 -11.24 23.28 -34.02
CA ASP A 240 -10.72 22.11 -34.73
C ASP A 240 -10.82 20.81 -33.90
N GLY A 241 -11.35 20.89 -32.67
CA GLY A 241 -11.50 19.75 -31.76
C GLY A 241 -10.19 19.18 -31.22
N LYS A 242 -9.05 19.84 -31.45
CA LYS A 242 -7.74 19.30 -31.04
C LYS A 242 -7.30 19.65 -29.64
N TYR A 243 -7.92 20.63 -29.04
CA TYR A 243 -7.57 21.12 -27.71
C TYR A 243 -8.83 21.33 -26.89
N ALA A 244 -8.74 21.02 -25.62
CA ALA A 244 -9.70 21.35 -24.58
C ALA A 244 -9.09 22.42 -23.67
N THR A 245 -9.80 23.50 -23.40
CA THR A 245 -9.45 24.50 -22.40
C THR A 245 -10.33 24.29 -21.19
N ILE A 246 -9.71 23.97 -20.08
CA ILE A 246 -10.33 23.72 -18.78
C ILE A 246 -10.12 25.00 -17.97
N ALA A 247 -11.22 25.62 -17.57
CA ALA A 247 -11.19 26.85 -16.77
C ALA A 247 -12.12 26.72 -15.58
N TYR A 248 -11.66 27.15 -14.40
CA TYR A 248 -12.50 27.25 -13.22
C TYR A 248 -11.92 28.26 -12.21
N GLY A 249 -12.62 28.49 -11.12
CA GLY A 249 -12.34 29.58 -10.20
C GLY A 249 -13.09 30.85 -10.55
N LYS A 250 -13.06 31.83 -9.66
CA LYS A 250 -13.70 33.14 -9.85
C LYS A 250 -12.69 34.28 -9.67
N GLY A 251 -12.84 35.34 -10.45
CA GLY A 251 -12.07 36.59 -10.29
C GLY A 251 -10.58 36.39 -10.52
N GLU A 252 -9.74 36.87 -9.58
CA GLU A 252 -8.28 36.80 -9.69
C GLU A 252 -7.72 35.41 -9.50
N ASN A 253 -8.53 34.50 -8.94
CA ASN A 253 -8.18 33.08 -8.71
C ASN A 253 -8.68 32.17 -9.83
N ALA A 254 -9.15 32.72 -10.94
CA ALA A 254 -9.52 31.90 -12.09
C ALA A 254 -8.29 31.28 -12.75
N VAL A 255 -8.28 29.97 -12.82
CA VAL A 255 -7.23 29.19 -13.49
C VAL A 255 -7.74 28.65 -14.80
N SER A 256 -6.94 28.70 -15.83
CA SER A 256 -7.29 28.15 -17.15
C SER A 256 -6.07 27.53 -17.79
N TYR A 257 -6.19 26.29 -18.27
CA TYR A 257 -5.15 25.62 -19.02
C TYR A 257 -5.73 24.85 -20.19
N THR A 258 -4.94 24.71 -21.24
CA THR A 258 -5.34 24.05 -22.48
C THR A 258 -4.53 22.78 -22.68
N VAL A 259 -5.23 21.67 -22.89
CA VAL A 259 -4.63 20.35 -23.14
C VAL A 259 -4.99 19.86 -24.55
N PRO A 260 -4.15 19.00 -25.17
CA PRO A 260 -4.56 18.30 -26.39
C PRO A 260 -5.83 17.48 -26.13
N ASN A 261 -6.76 17.50 -27.07
CA ASN A 261 -8.05 16.80 -26.95
C ASN A 261 -8.00 15.39 -27.60
N ASN A 262 -6.87 14.89 -27.96
CA ASN A 262 -6.61 13.51 -28.36
C ASN A 262 -5.73 12.88 -27.31
N ASP A 263 -6.12 11.73 -26.80
CA ASP A 263 -5.44 10.96 -25.78
C ASP A 263 -5.39 11.67 -24.40
N ILE A 264 -6.56 12.12 -23.93
CA ILE A 264 -6.68 12.59 -22.55
C ILE A 264 -6.75 11.37 -21.65
N ASN A 265 -5.62 11.04 -21.06
CA ASN A 265 -5.55 10.03 -20.02
C ASN A 265 -5.91 10.66 -18.68
N LEU A 266 -6.91 10.11 -18.00
CA LEU A 266 -7.34 10.58 -16.69
C LEU A 266 -6.62 9.78 -15.61
N PHE A 267 -5.82 10.49 -14.84
CA PHE A 267 -5.21 10.01 -13.61
C PHE A 267 -5.79 10.85 -12.46
N GLY A 268 -6.33 10.19 -11.42
CA GLY A 268 -6.93 10.91 -10.29
C GLY A 268 -8.32 11.51 -10.60
N GLY A 269 -8.76 12.43 -9.75
CA GLY A 269 -10.12 12.99 -9.84
C GLY A 269 -11.20 11.96 -9.53
N TYR A 270 -10.85 10.96 -8.72
CA TYR A 270 -11.75 9.89 -8.33
C TYR A 270 -12.86 10.41 -7.42
N ALA A 271 -14.06 9.84 -7.61
CA ALA A 271 -15.13 9.93 -6.64
C ALA A 271 -15.07 8.74 -5.69
N GLY A 272 -15.69 8.86 -4.52
CA GLY A 272 -15.76 7.78 -3.54
C GLY A 272 -16.38 8.30 -2.26
N THR A 273 -17.06 7.42 -1.53
CA THR A 273 -17.68 7.75 -0.25
C THR A 273 -17.35 6.63 0.73
N ASP A 274 -16.85 6.97 1.91
CA ASP A 274 -16.51 6.01 2.95
C ASP A 274 -17.74 5.54 3.73
N ASP A 275 -17.54 4.66 4.71
CA ASP A 275 -18.64 4.14 5.55
C ASP A 275 -19.21 5.18 6.53
N LEU A 276 -18.63 6.38 6.56
CA LEU A 276 -19.07 7.51 7.38
C LEU A 276 -19.76 8.61 6.54
N ASP A 277 -20.14 8.28 5.30
CA ASP A 277 -20.74 9.19 4.32
C ASP A 277 -19.83 10.39 3.94
N ARG A 278 -18.51 10.31 4.17
CA ARG A 278 -17.57 11.31 3.72
C ARG A 278 -17.20 11.04 2.27
N SER A 279 -17.48 11.99 1.41
CA SER A 279 -17.22 11.89 -0.03
C SER A 279 -15.97 12.66 -0.44
N LEU A 280 -15.18 12.08 -1.33
CA LEU A 280 -14.10 12.79 -2.01
C LEU A 280 -14.65 14.01 -2.76
N TYR A 281 -13.86 15.06 -2.83
CA TYR A 281 -14.22 16.31 -3.51
C TYR A 281 -14.02 16.21 -5.01
N ASP A 282 -14.82 16.98 -5.75
CA ASP A 282 -14.50 17.33 -7.12
C ASP A 282 -13.79 18.70 -7.21
N ALA A 283 -13.14 18.97 -8.34
CA ALA A 283 -12.37 20.20 -8.53
C ALA A 283 -13.22 21.48 -8.50
N SER A 284 -14.54 21.40 -8.61
CA SER A 284 -15.42 22.56 -8.45
C SER A 284 -15.57 22.99 -6.98
N GLN A 285 -15.25 22.09 -6.05
CA GLN A 285 -15.36 22.32 -4.62
C GLN A 285 -14.02 22.79 -4.01
N VAL A 286 -12.92 22.18 -4.39
CA VAL A 286 -11.59 22.40 -3.76
C VAL A 286 -10.53 22.98 -4.70
N GLY A 287 -10.85 23.18 -5.96
CA GLY A 287 -9.89 23.63 -6.96
C GLY A 287 -9.14 22.47 -7.65
N VAL A 288 -8.36 22.79 -8.72
CA VAL A 288 -7.42 21.80 -9.29
C VAL A 288 -6.18 21.71 -8.47
N VAL A 289 -5.48 20.58 -8.65
CA VAL A 289 -4.18 20.33 -8.04
C VAL A 289 -3.23 21.52 -8.27
N THR A 290 -2.68 22.04 -7.19
CA THR A 290 -1.60 23.03 -7.19
C THR A 290 -0.29 22.38 -6.77
N GLU A 291 0.84 22.97 -7.17
CA GLU A 291 2.17 22.51 -6.78
C GLU A 291 2.72 23.26 -5.55
N ASP A 292 1.85 23.92 -4.79
CA ASP A 292 2.27 24.77 -3.67
C ASP A 292 2.51 23.96 -2.38
N HIS A 293 1.97 22.74 -2.33
CA HIS A 293 2.04 21.86 -1.16
C HIS A 293 2.47 20.46 -1.56
N ASP A 294 3.41 19.91 -0.79
CA ASP A 294 3.81 18.51 -0.87
C ASP A 294 3.41 17.77 0.42
N VAL A 295 2.81 16.61 0.27
CA VAL A 295 2.39 15.74 1.36
C VAL A 295 3.25 14.50 1.41
N GLY A 296 4.02 14.34 2.48
CA GLY A 296 4.79 13.13 2.74
C GLY A 296 4.12 12.24 3.78
N ILE A 297 4.35 10.93 3.69
CA ILE A 297 3.86 9.97 4.68
C ILE A 297 4.97 9.03 5.13
N PHE A 298 5.07 8.74 6.43
CA PHE A 298 5.98 7.71 6.94
C PHE A 298 5.61 6.34 6.39
N TYR A 299 6.62 5.64 5.88
CA TYR A 299 6.51 4.29 5.37
C TYR A 299 7.55 3.40 6.07
N PHE A 300 7.09 2.30 6.66
CA PHE A 300 7.92 1.42 7.49
C PHE A 300 8.34 0.20 6.69
N LEU A 301 9.66 0.00 6.57
CA LEU A 301 10.28 -1.07 5.78
C LEU A 301 10.71 -2.28 6.62
N TRP A 302 10.22 -2.41 7.83
CA TRP A 302 10.78 -3.33 8.84
C TRP A 302 9.93 -4.58 9.17
N HIS A 303 8.74 -4.73 8.56
CA HIS A 303 7.92 -5.92 8.79
C HIS A 303 8.66 -7.17 8.32
N GLY A 304 8.89 -8.11 9.25
CA GLY A 304 9.71 -9.29 9.03
C GLY A 304 11.20 -9.13 9.28
N GLU A 305 11.72 -7.89 9.38
CA GLU A 305 13.17 -7.62 9.54
C GLU A 305 13.71 -7.87 10.96
N HIS A 306 12.85 -7.87 11.97
CA HIS A 306 13.24 -7.94 13.39
C HIS A 306 12.82 -9.25 14.07
N GLY A 307 12.64 -10.30 13.29
CA GLY A 307 12.23 -11.62 13.76
C GLY A 307 10.71 -11.80 13.80
N ASP A 308 10.32 -13.04 13.86
CA ASP A 308 8.94 -13.49 13.80
C ASP A 308 8.59 -14.29 15.06
N ALA A 309 7.78 -13.67 15.94
CA ALA A 309 7.25 -14.32 17.15
C ALA A 309 5.84 -14.90 16.93
N GLY A 310 5.36 -14.93 15.66
CA GLY A 310 4.01 -15.32 15.29
C GLY A 310 3.06 -14.13 15.22
N GLN A 311 1.80 -14.43 15.01
CA GLN A 311 0.73 -13.43 14.93
C GLN A 311 0.29 -13.02 16.33
N LEU A 312 1.07 -12.15 16.98
CA LEU A 312 0.73 -11.61 18.28
C LEU A 312 -0.08 -10.32 18.09
N ASN A 313 -1.40 -10.41 18.16
CA ASN A 313 -2.29 -9.25 18.05
C ASN A 313 -2.63 -8.70 19.45
N MET A 314 -2.26 -7.47 19.74
CA MET A 314 -2.46 -6.84 21.05
C MET A 314 -3.94 -6.79 21.43
N GLN A 315 -4.83 -6.47 20.49
CA GLN A 315 -6.27 -6.38 20.77
C GLN A 315 -6.84 -7.75 21.16
N GLU A 316 -6.49 -8.79 20.42
CA GLU A 316 -6.94 -10.17 20.68
C GLU A 316 -6.40 -10.67 22.02
N ILE A 317 -5.12 -10.41 22.31
CA ILE A 317 -4.52 -10.75 23.60
C ILE A 317 -5.24 -10.05 24.74
N ILE A 318 -5.58 -8.77 24.60
CA ILE A 318 -6.33 -8.02 25.61
C ILE A 318 -7.72 -8.60 25.81
N ASP A 319 -8.42 -8.90 24.74
CA ASP A 319 -9.78 -9.47 24.78
C ASP A 319 -9.78 -10.87 25.42
N GLN A 320 -8.81 -11.70 25.04
CA GLN A 320 -8.66 -13.05 25.62
C GLN A 320 -8.23 -13.03 27.08
N ALA A 321 -7.28 -12.19 27.44
CA ALA A 321 -6.75 -12.09 28.80
C ALA A 321 -7.72 -11.40 29.77
N GLY A 322 -8.57 -10.52 29.27
CA GLY A 322 -9.52 -9.73 30.07
C GLY A 322 -8.82 -9.00 31.22
N ALA A 323 -9.25 -9.24 32.47
CA ALA A 323 -8.69 -8.56 33.64
C ALA A 323 -7.18 -8.86 33.89
N SER A 324 -6.63 -9.92 33.29
CA SER A 324 -5.23 -10.27 33.42
C SER A 324 -4.35 -9.71 32.30
N ALA A 325 -4.89 -8.93 31.37
CA ALA A 325 -4.13 -8.34 30.28
C ALA A 325 -2.99 -7.42 30.77
N GLY A 326 -3.16 -6.77 31.92
CA GLY A 326 -2.12 -5.92 32.53
C GLY A 326 -1.05 -6.69 33.33
N ASP A 327 -1.16 -8.01 33.43
CA ASP A 327 -0.16 -8.83 34.15
C ASP A 327 1.03 -9.10 33.20
N VAL A 328 2.20 -8.61 33.58
CA VAL A 328 3.45 -8.79 32.83
C VAL A 328 3.80 -10.27 32.63
N ASN A 329 3.34 -11.15 33.51
CA ASN A 329 3.60 -12.59 33.44
C ASN A 329 2.50 -13.36 32.69
N ASN A 330 1.52 -12.68 32.09
CA ASN A 330 0.51 -13.34 31.29
C ASN A 330 1.17 -13.95 30.03
N PRO A 331 1.10 -15.27 29.85
CA PRO A 331 1.83 -15.96 28.76
C PRO A 331 1.32 -15.59 27.36
N LEU A 332 0.11 -15.04 27.25
CA LEU A 332 -0.43 -14.57 25.95
C LEU A 332 0.41 -13.43 25.34
N TRP A 333 1.16 -12.70 26.17
CA TRP A 333 2.06 -11.64 25.68
C TRP A 333 3.36 -12.18 25.08
N GLY A 334 3.60 -13.48 25.01
CA GLY A 334 4.88 -14.01 24.52
C GLY A 334 6.08 -13.53 25.34
N LYS A 335 7.25 -13.48 24.73
CA LYS A 335 8.49 -13.06 25.39
C LYS A 335 8.64 -11.53 25.35
N VAL A 336 9.46 -10.99 26.24
CA VAL A 336 9.99 -9.62 26.14
C VAL A 336 10.77 -9.52 24.82
N HIS A 337 10.62 -8.40 24.13
CA HIS A 337 11.13 -8.11 22.78
C HIS A 337 10.42 -8.81 21.61
N ASP A 338 9.42 -9.68 21.86
CA ASP A 338 8.55 -10.14 20.79
C ASP A 338 7.81 -8.96 20.18
N TRP A 339 7.68 -8.99 18.86
CA TRP A 339 6.94 -7.99 18.10
C TRP A 339 5.45 -8.32 18.04
N HIS A 340 4.63 -7.32 18.29
CA HIS A 340 3.17 -7.45 18.36
C HIS A 340 2.53 -6.50 17.38
N HIS A 341 1.51 -6.98 16.69
CA HIS A 341 0.63 -6.14 15.90
C HIS A 341 -0.41 -5.47 16.80
N TRP A 342 -0.67 -4.20 16.57
CA TRP A 342 -1.74 -3.50 17.30
C TRP A 342 -3.14 -3.83 16.74
N GLY A 343 -3.24 -4.33 15.48
CA GLY A 343 -4.43 -4.77 14.78
C GLY A 343 -4.04 -5.66 13.60
N GLU A 344 -5.01 -6.17 12.86
CA GLU A 344 -4.76 -6.94 11.64
C GLU A 344 -4.80 -6.01 10.41
N PRO A 345 -3.72 -5.89 9.61
CA PRO A 345 -3.77 -5.22 8.32
C PRO A 345 -4.81 -5.84 7.38
N LEU A 346 -5.38 -5.06 6.46
CA LEU A 346 -6.33 -5.58 5.48
C LEU A 346 -5.75 -6.78 4.69
N TYR A 347 -4.48 -6.71 4.39
CA TYR A 347 -3.74 -7.73 3.64
C TYR A 347 -3.12 -8.82 4.53
N GLY A 348 -3.54 -8.92 5.81
CA GLY A 348 -3.02 -9.88 6.78
C GLY A 348 -1.69 -9.44 7.41
N TYR A 349 -1.10 -10.28 8.23
CA TYR A 349 0.14 -10.01 8.96
C TYR A 349 1.37 -10.23 8.07
N TYR A 350 1.55 -9.38 7.08
CA TYR A 350 2.51 -9.52 6.00
C TYR A 350 3.96 -9.18 6.40
N TYR A 351 4.92 -9.69 5.63
CA TYR A 351 6.26 -9.13 5.57
C TYR A 351 6.32 -8.05 4.49
N ILE A 352 7.18 -7.05 4.72
CA ILE A 352 7.27 -5.89 3.82
C ILE A 352 7.78 -6.23 2.42
N ASN A 353 8.49 -7.35 2.25
CA ASN A 353 9.00 -7.79 0.96
C ASN A 353 7.94 -8.44 0.04
N ASP A 354 6.69 -8.55 0.48
CA ASP A 354 5.57 -9.01 -0.33
C ASP A 354 5.25 -7.99 -1.43
N GLU A 355 5.61 -8.33 -2.67
CA GLU A 355 5.47 -7.43 -3.82
C GLU A 355 4.01 -7.10 -4.14
N TYR A 356 3.09 -8.06 -3.97
CA TYR A 356 1.67 -7.82 -4.13
C TYR A 356 1.21 -6.64 -3.25
N ILE A 357 1.65 -6.59 -2.00
CA ILE A 357 1.29 -5.52 -1.07
C ILE A 357 1.98 -4.21 -1.43
N MET A 358 3.27 -4.25 -1.76
CA MET A 358 3.99 -3.05 -2.19
C MET A 358 3.29 -2.36 -3.37
N ARG A 359 2.83 -3.14 -4.38
CA ARG A 359 2.10 -2.59 -5.54
C ARG A 359 0.77 -1.97 -5.13
N LYS A 360 -0.01 -2.67 -4.30
CA LYS A 360 -1.27 -2.11 -3.76
C LYS A 360 -1.03 -0.84 -2.94
N HIS A 361 0.02 -0.78 -2.13
CA HIS A 361 0.39 0.44 -1.40
C HIS A 361 0.75 1.59 -2.35
N VAL A 362 1.56 1.33 -3.39
CA VAL A 362 1.95 2.36 -4.35
C VAL A 362 0.72 2.94 -5.04
N GLU A 363 -0.18 2.09 -5.55
CA GLU A 363 -1.40 2.53 -6.21
C GLU A 363 -2.31 3.35 -5.26
N LEU A 364 -2.53 2.87 -4.04
CA LEU A 364 -3.32 3.57 -3.03
C LEU A 364 -2.74 4.95 -2.69
N LEU A 365 -1.42 5.05 -2.56
CA LEU A 365 -0.76 6.31 -2.21
C LEU A 365 -0.73 7.30 -3.38
N ILE A 366 -0.61 6.82 -4.62
CA ILE A 366 -0.83 7.61 -5.83
C ILE A 366 -2.27 8.17 -5.83
N ASN A 367 -3.26 7.28 -5.63
CA ASN A 367 -4.67 7.65 -5.66
C ASN A 367 -5.06 8.62 -4.54
N ALA A 368 -4.37 8.57 -3.40
CA ALA A 368 -4.54 9.53 -2.31
C ALA A 368 -3.85 10.89 -2.56
N GLY A 369 -2.91 10.98 -3.51
CA GLY A 369 -2.16 12.21 -3.83
C GLY A 369 -0.97 12.46 -2.92
N ILE A 370 -0.30 11.42 -2.43
CA ILE A 370 0.96 11.47 -1.68
C ILE A 370 2.10 11.81 -2.64
N ASP A 371 2.94 12.77 -2.26
CA ASP A 371 4.09 13.22 -3.08
C ASP A 371 5.36 12.44 -2.77
N PHE A 372 5.57 12.10 -1.49
CA PHE A 372 6.75 11.32 -1.12
C PHE A 372 6.55 10.42 0.10
N LEU A 373 7.29 9.32 0.09
CA LEU A 373 7.44 8.41 1.22
C LEU A 373 8.70 8.80 1.99
N TYR A 374 8.60 8.97 3.31
CA TYR A 374 9.80 9.05 4.09
C TYR A 374 9.96 7.79 4.93
N PHE A 375 11.06 7.07 4.61
CA PHE A 375 11.35 5.77 5.19
C PHE A 375 11.92 5.94 6.60
N ASP A 376 11.31 5.27 7.57
CA ASP A 376 11.85 5.23 8.92
C ASP A 376 13.12 4.37 8.94
N THR A 377 14.27 5.03 9.04
CA THR A 377 15.59 4.41 9.24
C THR A 377 16.23 4.93 10.53
N THR A 378 15.39 5.31 11.51
CA THR A 378 15.84 5.93 12.77
C THR A 378 16.50 4.97 13.74
N ASN A 379 16.22 3.67 13.63
CA ASN A 379 16.60 2.61 14.56
C ASN A 379 17.90 1.89 14.18
N ASN A 380 18.82 2.57 13.51
CA ASN A 380 20.13 2.01 13.12
C ASN A 380 20.11 0.99 11.98
N PHE A 381 18.99 0.85 11.24
CA PHE A 381 18.87 0.00 10.06
C PHE A 381 18.49 0.83 8.84
N THR A 382 18.98 0.46 7.68
CA THR A 382 18.70 1.18 6.42
C THR A 382 17.64 0.51 5.55
N TYR A 383 17.38 -0.76 5.77
CA TYR A 383 16.45 -1.59 4.99
C TYR A 383 16.59 -1.42 3.48
N SER A 384 17.85 -1.25 3.00
CA SER A 384 18.14 -0.83 1.62
C SER A 384 17.60 -1.79 0.57
N HIS A 385 17.49 -3.09 0.86
CA HIS A 385 16.93 -4.08 -0.07
C HIS A 385 15.42 -3.89 -0.26
N ASN A 386 14.65 -3.67 0.82
CA ASN A 386 13.23 -3.38 0.74
C ASN A 386 12.97 -2.01 0.10
N ALA A 387 13.81 -1.01 0.43
CA ALA A 387 13.75 0.29 -0.20
C ALA A 387 13.96 0.19 -1.72
N LEU A 388 14.99 -0.54 -2.17
CA LEU A 388 15.28 -0.74 -3.59
C LEU A 388 14.15 -1.51 -4.30
N LYS A 389 13.55 -2.51 -3.66
CA LYS A 389 12.41 -3.23 -4.21
C LYS A 389 11.21 -2.30 -4.38
N LEU A 390 10.88 -1.51 -3.38
CA LEU A 390 9.78 -0.54 -3.48
C LEU A 390 10.08 0.54 -4.53
N MET A 391 11.32 1.07 -4.57
CA MET A 391 11.73 2.06 -5.58
C MET A 391 11.66 1.50 -7.00
N SER A 392 11.91 0.21 -7.22
CA SER A 392 11.73 -0.39 -8.55
C SER A 392 10.26 -0.41 -8.98
N ILE A 393 9.34 -0.59 -8.04
CA ILE A 393 7.90 -0.56 -8.30
C ILE A 393 7.45 0.89 -8.57
N LEU A 394 7.89 1.85 -7.75
CA LEU A 394 7.62 3.28 -7.98
C LEU A 394 8.10 3.73 -9.37
N HIS A 395 9.30 3.29 -9.77
CA HIS A 395 9.85 3.53 -11.10
C HIS A 395 8.97 2.93 -12.21
N GLU A 396 8.49 1.69 -12.05
CA GLU A 396 7.60 1.05 -13.01
C GLU A 396 6.29 1.83 -13.19
N PHE A 397 5.68 2.32 -12.10
CA PHE A 397 4.50 3.17 -12.16
C PHE A 397 4.80 4.52 -12.84
N ASN A 398 5.97 5.12 -12.59
CA ASN A 398 6.41 6.33 -13.29
C ASN A 398 6.58 6.09 -14.80
N GLU A 399 7.12 4.94 -15.22
CA GLU A 399 7.24 4.58 -16.65
C GLU A 399 5.87 4.42 -17.31
N GLN A 400 4.83 4.03 -16.59
CA GLN A 400 3.45 3.97 -17.06
C GLN A 400 2.79 5.36 -17.11
N GLY A 401 3.42 6.40 -16.57
CA GLY A 401 2.94 7.78 -16.60
C GLY A 401 2.19 8.21 -15.34
N TYR A 402 2.15 7.37 -14.30
CA TYR A 402 1.64 7.76 -12.98
C TYR A 402 2.65 8.65 -12.26
N ASP A 403 2.18 9.45 -11.32
CA ASP A 403 2.99 10.27 -10.44
C ASP A 403 3.21 9.49 -9.12
N ALA A 404 4.10 8.50 -9.18
CA ALA A 404 4.38 7.68 -8.02
C ALA A 404 5.13 8.47 -6.95
N PRO A 405 4.86 8.26 -5.65
CA PRO A 405 5.56 8.97 -4.59
C PRO A 405 7.07 8.84 -4.70
N GLU A 406 7.78 9.95 -4.55
CA GLU A 406 9.24 9.97 -4.46
C GLU A 406 9.70 9.57 -3.04
N VAL A 407 10.99 9.29 -2.80
CA VAL A 407 11.47 8.76 -1.52
C VAL A 407 12.41 9.71 -0.79
N VAL A 408 12.30 9.73 0.54
CA VAL A 408 13.19 10.40 1.48
C VAL A 408 13.55 9.42 2.59
N PHE A 409 14.81 9.39 3.03
CA PHE A 409 15.21 8.61 4.21
C PHE A 409 15.26 9.51 5.44
N TYR A 410 14.61 9.08 6.51
CA TYR A 410 14.63 9.75 7.82
C TYR A 410 15.54 8.97 8.77
N THR A 411 16.72 9.51 9.09
CA THR A 411 17.75 8.85 9.92
C THR A 411 17.82 9.46 11.32
N ASN A 412 18.33 8.74 12.31
CA ASN A 412 18.61 9.26 13.63
C ASN A 412 19.81 8.57 14.29
N THR A 413 19.66 7.32 14.76
CA THR A 413 20.75 6.60 15.44
C THR A 413 21.90 6.35 14.46
N ASP A 414 23.12 6.76 14.85
CA ASP A 414 24.32 6.67 14.01
C ASP A 414 24.12 7.25 12.58
N ALA A 415 23.38 8.35 12.48
CA ALA A 415 22.95 8.94 11.22
C ALA A 415 24.07 9.10 10.20
N VAL A 416 25.27 9.53 10.62
CA VAL A 416 26.45 9.68 9.72
C VAL A 416 26.79 8.36 9.02
N VAL A 417 26.72 7.24 9.75
CA VAL A 417 26.99 5.92 9.20
C VAL A 417 25.84 5.45 8.30
N ARG A 418 24.59 5.67 8.75
CA ARG A 418 23.38 5.24 8.00
C ARG A 418 23.26 6.00 6.68
N VAL A 419 23.41 7.32 6.71
CA VAL A 419 23.38 8.15 5.48
C VAL A 419 24.47 7.69 4.50
N ARG A 420 25.66 7.36 5.00
CA ARG A 420 26.72 6.83 4.14
C ARG A 420 26.34 5.50 3.50
N GLN A 421 25.74 4.58 4.26
CA GLN A 421 25.29 3.29 3.75
C GLN A 421 24.16 3.45 2.72
N ILE A 422 23.18 4.31 2.98
CA ILE A 422 22.09 4.64 2.06
C ILE A 422 22.67 5.23 0.77
N TYR A 423 23.62 6.19 0.89
CA TYR A 423 24.29 6.78 -0.26
C TYR A 423 24.99 5.72 -1.11
N ASP A 424 25.82 4.87 -0.48
CA ASP A 424 26.61 3.86 -1.19
C ASP A 424 25.73 2.77 -1.83
N ALA A 425 24.59 2.41 -1.19
CA ALA A 425 23.69 1.35 -1.68
C ALA A 425 22.73 1.84 -2.78
N ILE A 426 22.27 3.08 -2.74
CA ILE A 426 21.17 3.57 -3.56
C ILE A 426 21.56 4.72 -4.47
N TYR A 427 22.10 5.80 -3.91
CA TYR A 427 22.33 7.04 -4.65
C TYR A 427 23.60 7.01 -5.49
N ALA A 428 24.70 6.49 -4.97
CA ALA A 428 25.97 6.41 -5.70
C ALA A 428 25.91 5.50 -6.94
N PRO A 429 25.22 4.33 -6.90
CA PRO A 429 24.96 3.53 -8.09
C PRO A 429 23.95 4.16 -9.06
N GLY A 430 23.15 5.14 -8.59
CA GLY A 430 22.11 5.79 -9.40
C GLY A 430 20.87 4.91 -9.61
N HIS A 431 20.46 4.16 -8.59
CA HIS A 431 19.23 3.35 -8.65
C HIS A 431 17.98 4.22 -8.67
N TYR A 432 17.14 4.06 -9.70
CA TYR A 432 15.80 4.67 -9.83
C TYR A 432 15.79 6.19 -9.53
N PRO A 433 16.57 7.04 -10.22
CA PRO A 433 16.73 8.46 -9.87
C PRO A 433 15.45 9.29 -10.06
N ASP A 434 14.49 8.80 -10.78
CA ASP A 434 13.15 9.38 -10.95
C ASP A 434 12.24 9.19 -9.71
N THR A 435 12.67 8.39 -8.74
CA THR A 435 12.00 8.19 -7.46
C THR A 435 12.61 8.96 -6.31
N TRP A 436 13.65 9.79 -6.55
CA TRP A 436 14.31 10.56 -5.50
C TRP A 436 13.58 11.89 -5.29
N TYR A 437 13.11 12.15 -4.08
CA TYR A 437 12.49 13.42 -3.76
C TYR A 437 13.53 14.55 -3.75
N MET A 438 13.30 15.55 -4.58
CA MET A 438 14.31 16.56 -4.90
C MET A 438 13.91 17.94 -4.40
N ILE A 439 14.79 18.62 -3.64
CA ILE A 439 14.70 20.05 -3.36
C ILE A 439 15.97 20.73 -3.88
N ASP A 440 15.82 21.84 -4.63
CA ASP A 440 16.94 22.60 -5.22
C ASP A 440 17.91 21.75 -6.07
N GLY A 441 17.37 20.70 -6.71
CA GLY A 441 18.12 19.83 -7.62
C GLY A 441 19.02 18.81 -6.93
N LYS A 442 18.84 18.59 -5.63
CA LYS A 442 19.50 17.53 -4.84
C LYS A 442 18.49 16.65 -4.15
N PRO A 443 18.73 15.33 -3.99
CA PRO A 443 17.89 14.48 -3.20
C PRO A 443 17.80 14.96 -1.75
N VAL A 444 16.63 14.82 -1.15
CA VAL A 444 16.41 15.18 0.25
C VAL A 444 16.77 14.02 1.17
N ILE A 445 17.38 14.32 2.30
CA ILE A 445 17.59 13.40 3.40
C ILE A 445 17.32 14.10 4.73
N VAL A 446 16.73 13.40 5.70
CA VAL A 446 16.55 13.90 7.06
C VAL A 446 17.68 13.34 7.93
N ALA A 447 18.62 14.22 8.31
CA ALA A 447 19.84 13.84 9.00
C ALA A 447 20.52 15.09 9.62
N PRO A 448 21.50 14.94 10.53
CA PRO A 448 22.36 16.04 10.91
C PRO A 448 23.25 16.47 9.73
N TYR A 449 23.60 17.75 9.64
CA TYR A 449 24.35 18.31 8.50
C TYR A 449 25.69 17.59 8.24
N GLU A 450 26.37 17.14 9.28
CA GLU A 450 27.64 16.41 9.16
C GLU A 450 27.51 15.02 8.51
N ALA A 451 26.31 14.50 8.40
CA ALA A 451 26.04 13.24 7.71
C ALA A 451 25.99 13.39 6.18
N ASN A 452 25.95 14.63 5.66
CA ASN A 452 25.85 14.88 4.22
C ASN A 452 27.11 14.43 3.46
N VAL A 453 26.97 13.37 2.70
CA VAL A 453 28.09 12.78 1.92
C VAL A 453 28.43 13.68 0.73
N ASN A 454 29.63 14.26 0.72
CA ASN A 454 30.16 15.07 -0.38
C ASN A 454 29.22 16.22 -0.82
N ASP A 455 28.42 16.76 0.07
CA ASP A 455 27.40 17.77 -0.24
C ASP A 455 26.37 17.29 -1.30
N PHE A 456 26.07 16.01 -1.30
CA PHE A 456 25.19 15.39 -2.29
C PHE A 456 23.72 15.72 -2.03
N PHE A 457 23.29 15.74 -0.75
CA PHE A 457 21.91 15.89 -0.35
C PHE A 457 21.52 17.32 -0.01
N THR A 458 20.25 17.64 -0.17
CA THR A 458 19.57 18.70 0.57
C THR A 458 19.16 18.13 1.93
N VAL A 459 19.76 18.65 2.99
CA VAL A 459 19.55 18.13 4.37
C VAL A 459 18.43 18.88 5.04
N LYS A 460 17.46 18.14 5.59
CA LYS A 460 16.51 18.58 6.62
C LYS A 460 16.95 18.01 7.95
N LEU A 461 16.90 18.81 9.02
CA LEU A 461 17.24 18.31 10.36
C LEU A 461 16.12 17.42 10.93
N GLN A 462 16.52 16.45 11.73
CA GLN A 462 15.55 15.70 12.53
C GLN A 462 14.94 16.59 13.61
N GLN A 463 13.69 16.34 13.95
CA GLN A 463 13.04 16.94 15.10
C GLN A 463 12.25 15.86 15.85
N TRP A 464 12.71 15.53 17.05
CA TRP A 464 11.98 14.62 17.92
C TRP A 464 10.90 15.32 18.72
N PRO A 465 9.78 14.64 18.98
CA PRO A 465 8.66 15.24 19.74
C PRO A 465 8.99 15.51 21.20
N THR A 466 10.08 14.96 21.74
CA THR A 466 10.55 15.13 23.11
C THR A 466 11.60 16.23 23.27
N GLU A 467 12.00 16.89 22.19
CA GLU A 467 12.95 18.01 22.25
C GLU A 467 12.25 19.30 22.68
N ASP A 468 12.89 20.03 23.59
CA ASP A 468 12.32 21.27 24.11
C ASP A 468 12.40 22.43 23.09
N GLU A 469 13.43 22.43 22.25
CA GLU A 469 13.69 23.44 21.23
C GLU A 469 13.36 22.94 19.84
N GLU A 470 12.71 23.76 19.03
CA GLU A 470 12.43 23.52 17.63
C GLU A 470 13.65 23.89 16.79
N HIS A 471 14.15 22.96 15.98
CA HIS A 471 15.27 23.21 15.10
C HIS A 471 14.80 23.93 13.83
N GLN A 472 15.56 24.92 13.41
CA GLN A 472 15.39 25.56 12.11
C GLN A 472 15.76 24.59 11.00
N ASN A 473 15.05 24.60 9.88
CA ASN A 473 15.19 23.67 8.75
C ASN A 473 14.94 22.20 9.12
N ALA A 474 14.06 21.95 10.10
CA ALA A 474 13.74 20.61 10.56
C ALA A 474 12.44 20.06 9.97
N TRP A 475 12.43 18.75 9.77
CA TRP A 475 11.22 17.97 9.54
C TRP A 475 10.93 17.11 10.76
N PRO A 476 9.74 17.24 11.38
CA PRO A 476 9.40 16.48 12.57
C PRO A 476 9.12 15.02 12.23
N TRP A 477 9.61 14.13 13.09
CA TRP A 477 9.19 12.73 13.07
C TRP A 477 7.72 12.62 13.50
N MET A 478 7.35 13.33 14.57
CA MET A 478 6.01 13.51 15.09
C MET A 478 5.97 14.79 15.93
N ASP A 479 4.82 15.33 16.18
CA ASP A 479 4.64 16.46 17.11
C ASP A 479 3.65 16.09 18.22
N PHE A 480 4.03 16.30 19.48
CA PHE A 480 3.17 16.12 20.65
C PHE A 480 2.43 17.38 21.06
N LYS A 481 2.76 18.51 20.47
CA LYS A 481 2.16 19.81 20.82
C LYS A 481 0.75 19.94 20.25
N ARG A 482 -0.04 20.76 20.96
CA ARG A 482 -1.37 21.17 20.50
C ARG A 482 -1.57 22.67 20.73
N PRO A 483 -1.90 23.45 19.68
CA PRO A 483 -1.87 23.01 18.26
C PRO A 483 -0.45 22.58 17.85
N GLN A 484 -0.34 21.84 16.74
CA GLN A 484 0.94 21.43 16.17
C GLN A 484 1.81 22.65 15.90
N SER A 485 3.12 22.48 16.06
CA SER A 485 4.12 23.47 15.70
C SER A 485 4.19 23.66 14.19
N ILE A 486 4.45 24.90 13.77
CA ILE A 486 4.83 25.20 12.40
C ILE A 486 6.37 25.32 12.37
N TYR A 487 7.01 24.36 11.72
CA TYR A 487 8.47 24.30 11.59
C TYR A 487 8.92 25.24 10.47
N THR A 488 10.13 25.77 10.62
CA THR A 488 10.66 26.78 9.69
C THR A 488 11.72 26.20 8.75
N ASP A 489 11.87 26.82 7.58
CA ASP A 489 12.97 26.56 6.67
C ASP A 489 14.32 27.14 7.20
N ALA A 490 15.42 26.98 6.41
CA ALA A 490 16.72 27.53 6.77
C ALA A 490 16.77 29.05 6.83
N GLN A 491 15.76 29.75 6.31
CA GLN A 491 15.62 31.21 6.33
C GLN A 491 14.70 31.69 7.45
N GLY A 492 14.02 30.77 8.15
CA GLY A 492 13.08 31.06 9.23
C GLY A 492 11.66 31.33 8.76
N ASN A 493 11.31 30.99 7.50
CA ASN A 493 9.93 31.07 7.03
C ASN A 493 9.15 29.80 7.42
N PRO A 494 7.82 29.89 7.66
CA PRO A 494 6.97 28.72 7.83
C PRO A 494 7.18 27.72 6.68
N SER A 495 7.36 26.43 7.01
CA SER A 495 7.81 25.46 6.00
C SER A 495 7.14 24.11 6.14
N ALA A 496 6.99 23.57 7.34
CA ALA A 496 6.47 22.23 7.55
C ALA A 496 5.54 22.13 8.76
N ILE A 497 4.61 21.20 8.71
CA ILE A 497 3.74 20.83 9.82
C ILE A 497 3.55 19.31 9.86
N ASN A 498 3.44 18.74 11.07
CA ASN A 498 3.13 17.32 11.23
C ASN A 498 1.61 17.12 11.36
N VAL A 499 1.13 16.03 10.77
CA VAL A 499 -0.25 15.54 10.92
C VAL A 499 -0.20 14.12 11.44
N SER A 500 -0.60 13.92 12.70
CA SER A 500 -0.60 12.60 13.34
C SER A 500 -2.02 12.07 13.54
N ILE A 501 -2.21 10.79 13.24
CA ILE A 501 -3.50 10.11 13.45
C ILE A 501 -3.81 10.00 14.95
N ALA A 502 -2.81 9.66 15.76
CA ALA A 502 -2.87 9.72 17.21
C ALA A 502 -1.58 10.34 17.76
N GLN A 503 -1.58 10.88 18.97
CA GLN A 503 -0.45 11.62 19.53
C GLN A 503 -0.04 11.14 20.92
N HIS A 504 1.26 11.20 21.17
CA HIS A 504 1.83 11.09 22.51
C HIS A 504 1.78 12.44 23.26
N SER A 505 2.09 12.41 24.54
CA SER A 505 2.27 13.59 25.34
C SER A 505 3.62 13.56 26.09
N GLY A 506 4.68 13.77 25.38
CA GLY A 506 6.00 14.01 25.98
C GLY A 506 6.70 12.79 26.56
N THR A 507 6.29 11.55 26.19
CA THR A 507 7.00 10.32 26.57
C THR A 507 7.46 9.56 25.34
N ALA A 508 8.55 8.80 25.47
CA ALA A 508 9.06 7.96 24.39
C ALA A 508 8.23 6.67 24.20
N CYS A 509 7.38 6.30 25.17
CA CYS A 509 6.58 5.10 25.18
C CYS A 509 5.08 5.43 25.15
N PHE A 510 4.55 5.70 24.01
CA PHE A 510 3.14 6.02 23.78
C PHE A 510 2.19 4.94 24.30
N SER A 511 2.41 3.73 23.87
CA SER A 511 1.59 2.58 24.25
C SER A 511 1.61 2.30 25.73
N ASP A 512 2.76 2.52 26.38
CA ASP A 512 2.88 2.40 27.83
C ASP A 512 1.93 3.36 28.54
N SER A 513 1.99 4.64 28.20
CA SER A 513 1.10 5.65 28.77
C SER A 513 -0.37 5.35 28.47
N ALA A 514 -0.69 4.89 27.26
CA ALA A 514 -2.06 4.57 26.85
C ALA A 514 -2.61 3.37 27.63
N LEU A 515 -1.86 2.29 27.75
CA LEU A 515 -2.26 1.09 28.48
C LEU A 515 -2.54 1.34 29.97
N TYR A 516 -1.82 2.26 30.61
CA TYR A 516 -1.93 2.54 32.05
C TYR A 516 -2.71 3.81 32.38
N GLY A 517 -3.36 4.42 31.40
CA GLY A 517 -4.34 5.48 31.63
C GLY A 517 -3.76 6.87 31.79
N SER A 518 -2.72 7.19 31.05
CA SER A 518 -2.30 8.59 30.90
C SER A 518 -3.44 9.44 30.38
N THR A 519 -3.62 10.63 30.99
CA THR A 519 -4.58 11.62 30.52
C THR A 519 -4.04 12.52 29.43
N GLU A 520 -2.80 12.29 29.03
CA GLU A 520 -2.04 13.15 28.13
C GLU A 520 -1.96 12.60 26.72
N ASN A 521 -2.10 11.27 26.54
CA ASN A 521 -2.18 10.67 25.22
C ASN A 521 -3.52 10.94 24.55
N LEU A 522 -3.46 11.24 23.28
CA LEU A 522 -4.61 11.57 22.45
C LEU A 522 -4.75 10.51 21.36
N GLY A 523 -5.66 9.59 21.57
CA GLY A 523 -5.97 8.54 20.62
C GLY A 523 -6.71 9.06 19.38
N ARG A 524 -6.98 8.16 18.44
CA ARG A 524 -7.69 8.44 17.20
C ARG A 524 -9.07 9.08 17.41
N SER A 525 -9.77 8.73 18.50
CA SER A 525 -11.10 9.24 18.83
C SER A 525 -11.09 10.58 19.57
N PHE A 526 -9.92 11.19 19.81
CA PHE A 526 -9.85 12.45 20.54
C PHE A 526 -10.55 13.57 19.76
N ASP A 527 -11.55 14.16 20.41
CA ASP A 527 -12.30 15.31 19.91
C ASP A 527 -12.18 16.47 20.92
N GLN A 528 -11.53 17.53 20.51
CA GLN A 528 -11.30 18.68 21.39
C GLN A 528 -12.60 19.40 21.77
N VAL A 529 -13.58 19.44 20.88
CA VAL A 529 -14.87 20.12 21.09
C VAL A 529 -15.73 19.32 22.06
N LYS A 530 -15.83 18.01 21.85
CA LYS A 530 -16.59 17.11 22.72
C LYS A 530 -15.84 16.78 24.00
N ASN A 531 -14.53 17.11 24.07
CA ASN A 531 -13.61 16.75 25.15
C ASN A 531 -13.85 15.29 25.60
N ASN A 532 -13.98 14.39 24.62
CA ASN A 532 -14.36 13.02 24.88
C ASN A 532 -13.31 12.33 25.74
N ALA A 533 -13.76 11.81 26.85
CA ALA A 533 -12.89 11.16 27.83
C ALA A 533 -12.34 9.81 27.34
N PHE A 534 -12.79 9.30 26.19
CA PHE A 534 -12.35 8.01 25.66
C PHE A 534 -10.88 7.99 25.29
N ALA A 535 -10.43 9.01 24.58
CA ALA A 535 -9.05 9.13 24.16
C ALA A 535 -8.04 9.24 25.32
N ARG A 536 -8.53 9.39 26.54
CA ARG A 536 -7.72 9.58 27.75
C ARG A 536 -7.89 8.46 28.78
N LYS A 537 -8.68 7.41 28.47
CA LYS A 537 -8.90 6.30 29.40
C LYS A 537 -7.91 5.17 29.17
N SER A 538 -7.52 4.52 30.25
CA SER A 538 -6.73 3.30 30.21
C SER A 538 -7.52 2.18 29.55
N PHE A 539 -6.90 1.50 28.64
CA PHE A 539 -7.41 0.31 27.99
C PHE A 539 -7.86 -0.77 29.02
N PHE A 540 -7.09 -0.94 30.08
CA PHE A 540 -7.39 -1.94 31.12
C PHE A 540 -8.42 -1.51 32.16
N LYS A 541 -8.70 -0.23 32.28
CA LYS A 541 -9.46 0.28 33.44
C LYS A 541 -10.88 0.73 33.16
N ASN A 542 -11.29 1.09 31.99
CA ASN A 542 -12.65 1.57 31.65
C ASN A 542 -12.77 1.87 30.15
N PHE A 543 -12.09 1.15 29.30
CA PHE A 543 -12.28 1.28 27.87
C PHE A 543 -13.66 0.74 27.52
N ASP A 544 -14.52 1.59 27.00
CA ASP A 544 -15.80 1.15 26.47
C ASP A 544 -15.58 0.66 25.06
N VAL A 545 -15.34 -0.65 24.95
CA VAL A 545 -15.13 -1.31 23.66
C VAL A 545 -16.36 -1.19 22.73
N ASN A 546 -17.52 -0.84 23.26
CA ASN A 546 -18.73 -0.65 22.44
C ASN A 546 -18.80 0.76 21.82
N ALA A 547 -17.89 1.66 22.18
CA ALA A 547 -17.96 3.01 21.64
C ALA A 547 -17.24 3.20 20.32
N ASN A 548 -16.49 2.22 19.78
CA ASN A 548 -15.77 2.23 18.49
C ASN A 548 -15.53 3.62 17.85
N THR A 549 -15.34 4.63 18.69
CA THR A 549 -15.26 6.04 18.27
C THR A 549 -13.99 6.35 17.50
N TYR A 550 -13.01 5.45 17.56
CA TYR A 550 -11.77 5.58 16.82
C TYR A 550 -11.98 5.46 15.28
N VAL A 551 -13.09 4.90 14.81
CA VAL A 551 -13.35 4.76 13.36
C VAL A 551 -13.58 6.09 12.66
N ALA A 552 -14.01 7.12 13.39
CA ALA A 552 -14.35 8.43 12.84
C ALA A 552 -13.12 9.31 12.52
N GLY A 553 -11.96 9.02 13.11
CA GLY A 553 -10.74 9.79 12.86
C GLY A 553 -10.80 11.25 13.34
N ALA A 554 -11.46 11.51 14.48
CA ALA A 554 -11.66 12.87 14.99
C ALA A 554 -10.33 13.60 15.28
N ASN A 555 -9.34 12.90 15.86
CA ASN A 555 -8.02 13.47 16.08
C ASN A 555 -7.31 13.80 14.77
N PHE A 556 -7.39 12.90 13.82
CA PHE A 556 -6.76 13.07 12.49
C PHE A 556 -7.36 14.27 11.77
N GLN A 557 -8.68 14.44 11.84
CA GLN A 557 -9.33 15.62 11.26
C GLN A 557 -8.85 16.93 11.91
N LEU A 558 -8.76 16.99 13.24
CA LEU A 558 -8.23 18.16 13.93
C LEU A 558 -6.80 18.54 13.54
N GLN A 559 -5.97 17.51 13.29
CA GLN A 559 -4.60 17.70 12.83
C GLN A 559 -4.58 18.28 11.40
N TRP A 560 -5.43 17.78 10.50
CA TRP A 560 -5.58 18.27 9.13
C TRP A 560 -6.14 19.70 9.08
N GLU A 561 -7.16 20.03 9.88
CA GLU A 561 -7.68 21.40 9.93
C GLU A 561 -6.57 22.41 10.26
N ARG A 562 -5.71 22.04 11.21
CA ARG A 562 -4.56 22.89 11.56
C ARG A 562 -3.53 22.97 10.44
N ALA A 563 -3.27 21.88 9.71
CA ALA A 563 -2.32 21.86 8.60
C ALA A 563 -2.82 22.71 7.43
N ILE A 564 -4.10 22.60 7.09
CA ILE A 564 -4.75 23.41 6.04
C ILE A 564 -4.74 24.90 6.44
N GLU A 565 -5.05 25.23 7.71
CA GLU A 565 -4.98 26.61 8.21
C GLU A 565 -3.56 27.17 8.16
N ALA A 566 -2.56 26.33 8.40
CA ALA A 566 -1.15 26.76 8.44
C ALA A 566 -0.60 27.09 7.05
N ASP A 567 -1.16 26.51 6.01
CA ASP A 567 -0.84 26.81 4.57
C ASP A 567 0.67 26.80 4.32
N VAL A 568 1.34 25.67 4.70
CA VAL A 568 2.79 25.52 4.59
C VAL A 568 3.17 24.53 3.49
N PRO A 569 4.36 24.68 2.86
CA PRO A 569 4.78 23.85 1.74
C PRO A 569 4.80 22.34 2.01
N PHE A 570 5.10 21.91 3.24
CA PHE A 570 5.26 20.48 3.54
C PHE A 570 4.33 20.04 4.66
N VAL A 571 3.48 19.07 4.37
CA VAL A 571 2.66 18.36 5.36
C VAL A 571 3.19 16.95 5.55
N LEU A 572 3.56 16.60 6.77
CA LEU A 572 4.23 15.35 7.11
C LEU A 572 3.29 14.46 7.93
N VAL A 573 2.72 13.45 7.27
CA VAL A 573 1.75 12.53 7.89
C VAL A 573 2.48 11.39 8.61
N THR A 574 2.10 11.11 9.84
CA THR A 574 2.58 9.98 10.61
C THR A 574 1.42 9.03 10.87
N GLY A 575 1.34 7.86 10.23
CA GLY A 575 2.18 7.12 9.31
C GLY A 575 1.31 6.32 8.36
N TRP A 576 1.92 5.45 7.54
CA TRP A 576 1.17 4.55 6.66
C TRP A 576 0.95 3.18 7.31
N ASN A 577 2.02 2.46 7.64
CA ASN A 577 2.00 1.02 7.94
C ASN A 577 2.85 0.59 9.16
N GLU A 578 2.90 1.32 10.25
CA GLU A 578 3.59 0.89 11.48
C GLU A 578 2.73 -0.09 12.29
N TRP A 579 2.52 -1.29 11.78
CA TRP A 579 1.64 -2.29 12.40
C TRP A 579 2.21 -2.93 13.66
N ILE A 580 3.53 -2.91 13.85
CA ILE A 580 4.21 -3.71 14.86
C ILE A 580 4.96 -2.86 15.88
N ALA A 581 4.96 -3.31 17.13
CA ALA A 581 5.76 -2.74 18.21
C ALA A 581 6.39 -3.84 19.08
N ALA A 582 7.64 -3.63 19.48
CA ALA A 582 8.33 -4.54 20.37
C ALA A 582 7.83 -4.40 21.80
N ARG A 583 7.53 -5.54 22.45
CA ARG A 583 7.24 -5.60 23.87
C ARG A 583 8.46 -5.17 24.69
N GLN A 584 8.29 -4.18 25.55
CA GLN A 584 9.36 -3.65 26.39
C GLN A 584 9.56 -4.46 27.68
N ASP A 585 10.82 -4.48 28.17
CA ASP A 585 11.18 -5.13 29.43
C ASP A 585 10.86 -4.23 30.63
N TYR A 586 9.60 -4.27 31.07
CA TYR A 586 9.19 -3.62 32.32
C TYR A 586 8.89 -4.68 33.39
N PRO A 587 9.41 -4.53 34.62
CA PRO A 587 9.26 -5.55 35.67
C PRO A 587 7.83 -5.64 36.24
N ASP A 588 7.02 -4.63 36.05
CA ASP A 588 5.73 -4.45 36.75
C ASP A 588 4.56 -4.09 35.81
N LYS A 589 4.80 -3.99 34.49
CA LYS A 589 3.78 -3.60 33.51
C LYS A 589 4.07 -4.14 32.11
N VAL A 590 3.02 -4.34 31.33
CA VAL A 590 3.11 -4.59 29.90
C VAL A 590 3.24 -3.23 29.19
N GLY A 591 4.21 -3.10 28.31
CA GLY A 591 4.39 -1.88 27.54
C GLY A 591 5.02 -2.14 26.18
N PHE A 592 4.70 -1.28 25.23
CA PHE A 592 5.17 -1.32 23.85
C PHE A 592 5.69 0.08 23.46
N VAL A 593 6.55 0.13 22.45
CA VAL A 593 6.94 1.39 21.84
C VAL A 593 5.92 1.73 20.76
N ASP A 594 5.50 2.98 20.70
CA ASP A 594 4.78 3.63 19.62
C ASP A 594 3.31 3.28 19.44
N CYS A 595 2.86 2.05 19.51
CA CYS A 595 1.47 1.68 19.30
C CYS A 595 0.98 0.63 20.29
N ALA A 596 -0.31 0.61 20.60
CA ALA A 596 -0.86 -0.32 21.58
C ALA A 596 -2.27 -0.83 21.29
N SER A 597 -2.94 -0.38 20.27
CA SER A 597 -4.29 -0.78 19.86
C SER A 597 -4.74 0.05 18.66
N ALA A 598 -5.90 -0.25 18.12
CA ALA A 598 -6.49 0.59 17.08
C ALA A 598 -6.68 2.06 17.53
N GLU A 599 -7.04 2.30 18.80
CA GLU A 599 -7.19 3.67 19.32
C GLU A 599 -5.86 4.44 19.40
N TYR A 600 -4.77 3.77 19.71
CA TYR A 600 -3.48 4.40 20.01
C TYR A 600 -2.37 4.03 19.01
N SER A 601 -2.73 3.72 17.78
CA SER A 601 -1.81 3.56 16.65
C SER A 601 -1.91 4.75 15.70
N ARG A 602 -0.95 4.88 14.77
CA ARG A 602 -0.75 6.12 14.01
C ARG A 602 -0.87 5.97 12.51
N ASP A 603 -1.39 4.86 12.01
CA ASP A 603 -1.29 4.49 10.61
C ASP A 603 -2.61 4.63 9.86
N ALA A 604 -2.52 4.99 8.58
CA ALA A 604 -3.66 5.19 7.70
C ALA A 604 -3.94 3.98 6.79
N GLU A 605 -3.04 2.99 6.73
CA GLU A 605 -3.28 1.75 5.98
C GLU A 605 -4.55 1.07 6.48
N MET A 606 -5.29 0.45 5.57
CA MET A 606 -6.56 -0.19 5.88
C MET A 606 -6.36 -1.38 6.83
N MET A 607 -7.31 -1.54 7.74
CA MET A 607 -7.32 -2.68 8.64
C MET A 607 -8.47 -3.64 8.33
N LYS A 608 -8.28 -4.89 8.63
CA LYS A 608 -9.34 -5.89 8.56
C LYS A 608 -10.30 -5.69 9.73
N GLY A 609 -11.56 -5.43 9.43
CA GLY A 609 -12.50 -4.99 10.44
C GLY A 609 -12.17 -3.58 10.99
N GLY A 610 -12.55 -3.27 12.21
CA GLY A 610 -12.24 -1.99 12.86
C GLY A 610 -12.66 -0.78 12.03
N TYR A 611 -11.74 0.10 11.70
CA TYR A 611 -12.01 1.30 10.87
C TYR A 611 -11.98 1.03 9.36
N PHE A 612 -11.60 -0.15 8.91
CA PHE A 612 -11.46 -0.57 7.52
C PHE A 612 -10.65 0.44 6.68
N ASP A 613 -11.26 1.12 5.69
CA ASP A 613 -10.60 2.09 4.80
C ASP A 613 -10.87 3.56 5.17
N ASN A 614 -11.57 3.82 6.27
CA ASN A 614 -11.98 5.18 6.65
C ASN A 614 -10.81 6.16 6.80
N TYR A 615 -9.65 5.73 7.31
CA TYR A 615 -8.48 6.60 7.46
C TYR A 615 -7.77 6.85 6.12
N TYR A 616 -7.75 5.86 5.24
CA TYR A 616 -7.25 6.02 3.89
C TYR A 616 -8.12 7.04 3.10
N MET A 617 -9.43 6.89 3.17
CA MET A 617 -10.36 7.83 2.53
C MET A 617 -10.26 9.23 3.15
N GLN A 618 -10.13 9.33 4.48
CA GLN A 618 -9.93 10.61 5.16
C GLN A 618 -8.59 11.27 4.80
N LEU A 619 -7.53 10.49 4.58
CA LEU A 619 -6.24 10.98 4.08
C LEU A 619 -6.43 11.61 2.70
N ALA A 620 -6.99 10.87 1.74
CA ALA A 620 -7.24 11.34 0.39
C ALA A 620 -8.15 12.59 0.37
N PHE A 621 -9.23 12.57 1.15
CA PHE A 621 -10.16 13.68 1.34
C PHE A 621 -9.46 14.98 1.78
N ASN A 622 -8.59 14.90 2.80
CA ASN A 622 -7.90 16.09 3.31
C ASN A 622 -6.76 16.56 2.39
N ILE A 623 -6.11 15.64 1.67
CA ILE A 623 -5.12 16.01 0.64
C ILE A 623 -5.81 16.78 -0.48
N GLN A 624 -7.01 16.35 -0.91
CA GLN A 624 -7.79 17.12 -1.88
C GLN A 624 -8.16 18.52 -1.37
N ARG A 625 -8.50 18.67 -0.10
CA ARG A 625 -8.75 19.98 0.51
C ARG A 625 -7.52 20.89 0.53
N LEU A 626 -6.34 20.31 0.73
CA LEU A 626 -5.08 21.06 0.78
C LEU A 626 -4.57 21.41 -0.62
N LYS A 627 -4.57 20.44 -1.53
CA LYS A 627 -3.89 20.55 -2.84
C LYS A 627 -4.85 20.80 -4.00
N GLY A 628 -6.14 20.57 -3.82
CA GLY A 628 -7.10 20.42 -4.92
C GLY A 628 -7.13 19.00 -5.48
N THR A 629 -7.88 18.78 -6.56
CA THR A 629 -8.01 17.47 -7.21
C THR A 629 -8.05 17.60 -8.73
N ALA A 630 -7.80 16.52 -9.45
CA ALA A 630 -7.94 16.50 -10.91
C ALA A 630 -9.40 16.74 -11.32
N PRO A 631 -9.66 17.56 -12.34
CA PRO A 631 -11.03 17.87 -12.75
C PRO A 631 -11.68 16.70 -13.49
N VAL A 632 -12.96 16.50 -13.26
CA VAL A 632 -13.77 15.62 -14.10
C VAL A 632 -14.00 16.31 -15.46
N ILE A 633 -13.70 15.62 -16.55
CA ILE A 633 -13.84 16.16 -17.90
C ILE A 633 -15.27 15.95 -18.40
N VAL A 634 -15.94 17.04 -18.77
CA VAL A 634 -17.23 16.98 -19.44
C VAL A 634 -17.03 16.55 -20.89
N GLN A 635 -17.56 15.39 -21.25
CA GLN A 635 -17.39 14.78 -22.56
C GLN A 635 -18.58 15.12 -23.47
N ASP A 636 -18.45 16.13 -24.31
CA ASP A 636 -19.51 16.51 -25.27
C ASP A 636 -19.57 15.59 -26.52
N ALA A 637 -18.57 14.72 -26.68
CA ALA A 637 -18.52 13.78 -27.82
C ALA A 637 -19.64 12.75 -27.75
N ARG A 638 -20.50 12.73 -28.77
CA ARG A 638 -21.64 11.81 -28.90
C ARG A 638 -21.41 10.86 -30.06
N ASN A 639 -21.04 9.62 -29.73
CA ASN A 639 -20.79 8.60 -30.73
C ASN A 639 -21.76 7.44 -30.55
N ALA A 640 -22.54 7.15 -31.58
CA ALA A 640 -23.29 5.90 -31.63
C ALA A 640 -22.33 4.75 -31.96
N VAL A 641 -22.27 3.74 -31.08
CA VAL A 641 -21.41 2.58 -31.26
C VAL A 641 -22.21 1.40 -31.78
N ASN A 642 -21.76 0.83 -32.90
CA ASN A 642 -22.24 -0.49 -33.33
C ASN A 642 -21.47 -1.59 -32.61
N VAL A 643 -22.05 -2.17 -31.58
CA VAL A 643 -21.41 -3.20 -30.73
C VAL A 643 -21.03 -4.47 -31.52
N THR A 644 -21.66 -4.74 -32.66
CA THR A 644 -21.29 -5.85 -33.54
C THR A 644 -20.18 -5.47 -34.55
N GLY A 645 -19.83 -4.18 -34.62
CA GLY A 645 -18.83 -3.63 -35.52
C GLY A 645 -17.37 -3.73 -35.02
N SER A 646 -16.49 -2.95 -35.66
CA SER A 646 -15.11 -2.79 -35.27
C SER A 646 -14.97 -1.97 -33.98
N PHE A 647 -13.89 -2.17 -33.24
CA PHE A 647 -13.49 -1.33 -32.11
C PHE A 647 -12.92 0.04 -32.53
N ASP A 648 -12.63 0.28 -33.82
CA ASP A 648 -12.05 1.53 -34.34
C ASP A 648 -12.90 2.78 -34.00
N ILE A 649 -14.17 2.62 -33.69
CA ILE A 649 -15.03 3.72 -33.26
C ILE A 649 -14.53 4.36 -31.98
N TRP A 650 -13.86 3.59 -31.12
CA TRP A 650 -13.35 4.05 -29.83
C TRP A 650 -12.12 4.98 -29.95
N ASP A 651 -11.45 5.01 -31.12
CA ASP A 651 -10.42 6.00 -31.43
C ASP A 651 -10.98 7.43 -31.51
N LYS A 652 -12.28 7.58 -31.64
CA LYS A 652 -12.99 8.88 -31.62
C LYS A 652 -13.42 9.33 -30.24
N VAL A 653 -13.37 8.44 -29.26
CA VAL A 653 -13.64 8.75 -27.87
C VAL A 653 -12.30 9.12 -27.23
N LEU A 654 -12.12 10.39 -26.92
CA LEU A 654 -10.80 10.97 -26.63
C LEU A 654 -10.39 10.77 -25.17
N VAL A 655 -11.34 10.68 -24.26
CA VAL A 655 -11.09 10.51 -22.83
C VAL A 655 -10.92 9.04 -22.51
N THR A 656 -9.77 8.70 -21.94
CA THR A 656 -9.43 7.37 -21.47
C THR A 656 -9.27 7.40 -19.94
N TYR A 657 -9.98 6.53 -19.26
CA TYR A 657 -9.80 6.24 -17.84
C TYR A 657 -8.77 5.14 -17.75
N THR A 658 -7.64 5.42 -17.11
CA THR A 658 -6.50 4.52 -17.06
C THR A 658 -6.38 3.85 -15.71
N ASP A 659 -5.89 2.63 -15.74
CA ASP A 659 -5.57 1.80 -14.58
C ASP A 659 -4.14 1.27 -14.70
N PRO A 660 -3.39 1.06 -13.62
CA PRO A 660 -2.01 0.60 -13.71
C PRO A 660 -1.93 -0.84 -14.24
N THR A 661 -0.92 -1.14 -15.02
CA THR A 661 -0.63 -2.52 -15.40
C THR A 661 0.20 -3.21 -14.32
N ASN A 662 0.00 -4.52 -14.15
CA ASN A 662 0.69 -5.34 -13.13
C ASN A 662 0.39 -4.92 -11.67
N ASP A 663 -0.70 -4.26 -11.41
CA ASP A 663 -1.14 -3.97 -10.04
C ASP A 663 -1.82 -5.17 -9.37
N MET A 664 -2.32 -6.12 -10.15
CA MET A 664 -2.94 -7.37 -9.73
C MET A 664 -2.02 -8.58 -9.97
N LEU A 665 -0.93 -8.69 -9.24
CA LEU A 665 -0.08 -9.89 -9.30
C LEU A 665 -0.70 -11.04 -8.51
N ASP A 666 -0.38 -12.27 -8.91
CA ASP A 666 -0.60 -13.42 -8.06
C ASP A 666 0.22 -13.26 -6.77
N ARG A 667 -0.44 -13.40 -5.63
CA ARG A 667 0.22 -13.38 -4.34
C ARG A 667 0.62 -14.79 -3.93
N ASP A 668 1.86 -14.98 -3.58
CA ASP A 668 2.41 -16.22 -3.02
C ASP A 668 3.56 -15.89 -2.06
N ALA A 669 3.22 -15.32 -0.90
CA ALA A 669 4.18 -14.79 0.07
C ALA A 669 3.91 -15.31 1.49
N TYR A 670 4.92 -15.25 2.33
CA TYR A 670 4.79 -15.54 3.76
C TYR A 670 4.61 -14.26 4.57
N GLY A 671 3.94 -14.40 5.72
CA GLY A 671 3.84 -13.36 6.72
C GLY A 671 4.14 -13.89 8.11
N TYR A 672 3.84 -13.10 9.14
CA TYR A 672 4.12 -13.44 10.52
C TYR A 672 3.50 -14.76 10.94
N GLY A 673 4.25 -15.56 11.71
CA GLY A 673 3.92 -16.95 12.04
C GLY A 673 4.15 -17.89 10.88
N ARG A 674 4.85 -17.45 9.83
CA ARG A 674 5.08 -18.20 8.59
C ARG A 674 3.78 -18.63 7.90
N VAL A 675 2.73 -17.86 8.10
CA VAL A 675 1.46 -18.03 7.38
C VAL A 675 1.69 -17.72 5.92
N LYS A 676 1.30 -18.62 5.04
CA LYS A 676 1.41 -18.44 3.61
C LYS A 676 0.15 -17.77 3.06
N TYR A 677 0.30 -16.59 2.54
CA TYR A 677 -0.75 -15.86 1.85
C TYR A 677 -0.70 -16.17 0.35
N THR A 678 -1.81 -16.63 -0.18
CA THR A 678 -1.95 -16.91 -1.61
C THR A 678 -3.19 -16.20 -2.15
N ASN A 679 -3.05 -15.55 -3.28
CA ASN A 679 -4.16 -14.95 -4.02
C ASN A 679 -3.88 -15.10 -5.52
N THR A 680 -4.72 -15.85 -6.20
CA THR A 680 -4.65 -16.10 -7.65
C THR A 680 -5.96 -15.68 -8.32
N SER A 681 -6.69 -14.75 -7.70
CA SER A 681 -8.01 -14.33 -8.17
C SER A 681 -7.96 -13.40 -9.38
N GLY A 682 -6.79 -12.84 -9.69
CA GLY A 682 -6.56 -12.00 -10.86
C GLY A 682 -6.46 -12.82 -12.15
N ARG A 683 -7.07 -12.33 -13.23
CA ARG A 683 -7.03 -12.98 -14.56
C ARG A 683 -7.12 -12.03 -15.75
N ASN A 684 -7.72 -10.85 -15.58
CA ASN A 684 -7.87 -9.84 -16.63
C ASN A 684 -7.39 -8.49 -16.06
N ASP A 685 -6.12 -8.17 -16.25
CA ASP A 685 -5.47 -6.92 -15.84
C ASP A 685 -6.05 -5.77 -16.69
N ILE A 686 -6.92 -4.96 -16.09
CA ILE A 686 -7.64 -3.86 -16.73
C ILE A 686 -6.69 -2.67 -16.84
N VAL A 687 -6.51 -2.12 -18.04
CA VAL A 687 -5.53 -1.05 -18.25
C VAL A 687 -6.17 0.25 -18.74
N ALA A 688 -7.35 0.17 -19.34
CA ALA A 688 -8.01 1.34 -19.88
C ALA A 688 -9.51 1.12 -20.03
N SER A 689 -10.28 2.20 -19.86
CA SER A 689 -11.71 2.21 -20.18
C SER A 689 -12.13 3.53 -20.81
N LYS A 690 -13.21 3.49 -21.59
CA LYS A 690 -13.80 4.66 -22.25
C LYS A 690 -15.31 4.60 -22.16
N VAL A 691 -15.95 5.77 -22.16
CA VAL A 691 -17.40 5.90 -22.14
C VAL A 691 -17.84 6.92 -23.19
N THR A 692 -18.91 6.62 -23.91
CA THR A 692 -19.60 7.58 -24.79
C THR A 692 -21.10 7.31 -24.79
N ALA A 693 -21.89 8.23 -25.29
CA ALA A 693 -23.34 8.11 -25.33
C ALA A 693 -23.92 8.69 -26.61
N ASP A 694 -25.10 8.22 -26.98
CA ASP A 694 -25.96 8.88 -27.93
C ASP A 694 -27.31 9.28 -27.27
N THR A 695 -28.34 9.54 -28.04
CA THR A 695 -29.66 9.94 -27.51
C THR A 695 -30.46 8.76 -26.92
N LYS A 696 -29.98 7.52 -27.00
CA LYS A 696 -30.71 6.32 -26.59
C LYS A 696 -29.88 5.40 -25.67
N ASN A 697 -28.57 5.36 -25.90
CA ASN A 697 -27.71 4.44 -25.22
C ASN A 697 -26.49 5.15 -24.64
N VAL A 698 -25.94 4.58 -23.56
CA VAL A 698 -24.57 4.76 -23.16
C VAL A 698 -23.77 3.53 -23.56
N TYR A 699 -22.54 3.74 -23.96
CA TYR A 699 -21.63 2.71 -24.43
C TYR A 699 -20.38 2.70 -23.57
N PHE A 700 -19.97 1.52 -23.19
CA PHE A 700 -18.79 1.29 -22.36
C PHE A 700 -17.77 0.47 -23.13
N TYR A 701 -16.52 0.81 -22.96
CA TYR A 701 -15.37 0.10 -23.49
C TYR A 701 -14.39 -0.16 -22.35
N VAL A 702 -13.76 -1.32 -22.39
CA VAL A 702 -12.66 -1.67 -21.49
C VAL A 702 -11.61 -2.46 -22.26
N GLU A 703 -10.36 -2.25 -21.90
CA GLU A 703 -9.19 -2.93 -22.43
C GLU A 703 -8.39 -3.54 -21.28
N THR A 704 -7.93 -4.76 -21.50
CA THR A 704 -7.06 -5.48 -20.57
C THR A 704 -5.67 -5.65 -21.18
N ARG A 705 -4.68 -5.90 -20.35
CA ARG A 705 -3.30 -6.12 -20.80
C ARG A 705 -3.18 -7.34 -21.70
N GLU A 706 -3.76 -8.45 -21.29
CA GLU A 706 -3.79 -9.71 -22.03
C GLU A 706 -5.18 -9.96 -22.63
N TYR A 707 -5.35 -11.03 -23.40
CA TYR A 707 -6.65 -11.38 -23.96
C TYR A 707 -7.67 -11.69 -22.86
N ILE A 708 -8.85 -11.07 -22.95
CA ILE A 708 -9.93 -11.29 -22.00
C ILE A 708 -10.30 -12.79 -21.98
N THR A 709 -10.37 -13.34 -20.79
CA THR A 709 -10.77 -14.73 -20.56
C THR A 709 -12.19 -15.01 -21.04
N MET A 710 -12.52 -16.27 -21.26
CA MET A 710 -13.92 -16.66 -21.54
C MET A 710 -14.81 -16.29 -20.35
N PHE A 711 -16.07 -15.92 -20.65
CA PHE A 711 -17.00 -15.53 -19.59
C PHE A 711 -17.27 -16.67 -18.60
N ASP A 712 -17.36 -16.27 -17.35
CA ASP A 712 -17.68 -17.13 -16.22
C ASP A 712 -18.72 -16.45 -15.32
N ASN A 713 -19.91 -17.04 -15.24
CA ASN A 713 -21.02 -16.48 -14.48
C ASN A 713 -20.98 -16.85 -12.98
N ASP A 714 -20.06 -17.73 -12.58
CA ASP A 714 -19.85 -18.09 -11.17
C ASP A 714 -18.85 -17.15 -10.47
N SER A 715 -18.26 -16.24 -11.20
CA SER A 715 -17.25 -15.24 -10.77
C SER A 715 -17.70 -13.82 -11.07
N THR A 716 -16.86 -12.82 -10.77
CA THR A 716 -16.99 -11.44 -11.24
C THR A 716 -16.18 -11.31 -12.53
N TRP A 717 -16.80 -11.62 -13.68
CA TRP A 717 -16.13 -11.54 -14.97
C TRP A 717 -16.42 -10.22 -15.65
N MET A 718 -15.39 -9.35 -15.75
CA MET A 718 -15.46 -8.05 -16.43
C MET A 718 -16.76 -7.31 -16.14
N GLN A 719 -17.14 -7.19 -14.87
CA GLN A 719 -18.36 -6.52 -14.44
C GLN A 719 -18.11 -5.01 -14.29
N LEU A 720 -19.11 -4.23 -14.70
CA LEU A 720 -19.11 -2.78 -14.52
C LEU A 720 -20.13 -2.41 -13.46
N PHE A 721 -19.65 -1.92 -12.33
CA PHE A 721 -20.45 -1.37 -11.24
C PHE A 721 -20.73 0.11 -11.51
N LEU A 722 -22.00 0.51 -11.43
CA LEU A 722 -22.44 1.85 -11.83
C LEU A 722 -23.28 2.49 -10.72
N SER A 723 -22.96 3.73 -10.38
CA SER A 723 -23.71 4.59 -9.47
C SER A 723 -24.33 5.78 -10.25
N THR A 724 -25.65 5.86 -10.23
CA THR A 724 -26.40 6.99 -10.77
C THR A 724 -26.88 7.97 -9.69
N GLY A 725 -26.40 7.78 -8.46
CA GLY A 725 -26.76 8.59 -7.29
C GLY A 725 -27.96 8.07 -6.51
N GLY A 726 -28.26 6.76 -6.60
CA GLY A 726 -29.27 6.07 -5.82
C GLY A 726 -28.69 5.40 -4.57
N ASP A 727 -29.59 4.74 -3.79
CA ASP A 727 -29.25 4.01 -2.56
C ASP A 727 -28.80 2.56 -2.89
N GLY A 728 -27.82 2.40 -3.79
CA GLY A 728 -27.29 1.10 -4.20
C GLY A 728 -26.38 0.47 -3.15
N TRP A 729 -25.94 -0.78 -3.39
CA TRP A 729 -24.93 -1.43 -2.59
C TRP A 729 -23.62 -0.63 -2.66
N TYR A 730 -23.19 -0.02 -1.59
CA TYR A 730 -22.11 0.98 -1.55
C TYR A 730 -22.24 2.08 -2.60
N GLY A 731 -23.50 2.47 -2.92
CA GLY A 731 -23.80 3.45 -3.96
C GLY A 731 -23.95 2.89 -5.37
N TYR A 732 -23.62 1.61 -5.63
CA TYR A 732 -23.79 1.01 -6.94
C TYR A 732 -25.23 0.54 -7.18
N ASP A 733 -25.94 1.29 -8.02
CA ASP A 733 -27.33 1.01 -8.37
C ASP A 733 -27.47 -0.13 -9.36
N TYR A 734 -26.48 -0.30 -10.22
CA TYR A 734 -26.50 -1.26 -11.31
C TYR A 734 -25.16 -2.02 -11.40
N VAL A 735 -25.28 -3.27 -11.86
CA VAL A 735 -24.14 -4.06 -12.36
C VAL A 735 -24.43 -4.40 -13.84
N ILE A 736 -23.57 -3.93 -14.71
CA ILE A 736 -23.60 -4.21 -16.14
C ILE A 736 -22.65 -5.37 -16.40
N ASN A 737 -22.99 -6.22 -17.36
CA ASN A 737 -22.34 -7.51 -17.57
C ASN A 737 -22.49 -8.44 -16.35
N TYR A 738 -23.64 -8.40 -15.69
CA TYR A 738 -23.89 -9.18 -14.49
C TYR A 738 -23.85 -10.69 -14.75
N GLN A 739 -24.39 -11.15 -15.87
CA GLN A 739 -24.31 -12.52 -16.39
C GLN A 739 -24.30 -12.51 -17.90
N ALA A 740 -23.29 -13.07 -18.52
CA ALA A 740 -23.27 -13.32 -19.96
C ALA A 740 -24.24 -14.48 -20.31
N LYS A 741 -25.03 -14.32 -21.36
CA LYS A 741 -25.95 -15.35 -21.90
C LYS A 741 -25.28 -16.17 -23.00
N ASP A 742 -24.53 -15.49 -23.83
CA ASP A 742 -23.77 -16.02 -24.96
C ASP A 742 -22.67 -15.02 -25.33
N GLU A 743 -21.97 -15.23 -26.42
CA GLU A 743 -20.84 -14.42 -26.90
C GLU A 743 -21.22 -12.97 -27.31
N PHE A 744 -22.51 -12.64 -27.37
CA PHE A 744 -23.00 -11.35 -27.88
C PHE A 744 -24.04 -10.68 -26.96
N THR A 745 -24.57 -11.43 -26.00
CA THR A 745 -25.66 -11.00 -25.14
C THR A 745 -25.27 -11.14 -23.66
N THR A 746 -25.40 -10.06 -22.92
CA THR A 746 -25.20 -10.04 -21.47
C THR A 746 -26.40 -9.39 -20.77
N THR A 747 -26.35 -9.30 -19.45
CA THR A 747 -27.45 -8.77 -18.64
C THR A 747 -27.03 -7.53 -17.86
N VAL A 748 -28.01 -6.67 -17.60
CA VAL A 748 -27.94 -5.58 -16.63
C VAL A 748 -28.78 -5.97 -15.42
N ALA A 749 -28.20 -5.83 -14.25
CA ALA A 749 -28.88 -6.07 -12.99
C ALA A 749 -28.96 -4.78 -12.17
N ARG A 750 -30.08 -4.61 -11.46
CA ARG A 750 -30.34 -3.46 -10.60
C ARG A 750 -30.31 -3.91 -9.16
N TYR A 751 -29.79 -3.08 -8.27
CA TYR A 751 -29.82 -3.32 -6.83
C TYR A 751 -31.24 -3.48 -6.31
N ASN A 752 -31.48 -4.52 -5.55
CA ASN A 752 -32.73 -4.80 -4.86
C ASN A 752 -32.51 -5.27 -3.41
N GLY A 753 -31.28 -5.11 -2.92
CA GLY A 753 -30.90 -5.47 -1.57
C GLY A 753 -31.56 -4.61 -0.50
N LYS A 754 -31.40 -5.03 0.74
CA LYS A 754 -31.83 -4.31 1.93
C LYS A 754 -30.67 -4.32 2.93
N ASP A 755 -30.59 -3.26 3.70
CA ASP A 755 -29.63 -3.15 4.81
C ASP A 755 -28.16 -3.39 4.36
N GLY A 756 -27.79 -2.86 3.17
CA GLY A 756 -26.46 -2.98 2.60
C GLY A 756 -26.08 -4.37 2.04
N ALA A 757 -27.00 -5.33 2.01
CA ALA A 757 -26.68 -6.65 1.48
C ALA A 757 -26.47 -6.63 -0.04
N TYR A 758 -25.42 -7.30 -0.51
CA TYR A 758 -25.18 -7.52 -1.95
C TYR A 758 -26.32 -8.35 -2.55
N SER A 759 -27.21 -7.70 -3.28
CA SER A 759 -28.34 -8.34 -3.94
C SER A 759 -28.78 -7.54 -5.16
N TYR A 760 -28.80 -8.20 -6.33
CA TYR A 760 -29.16 -7.61 -7.60
C TYR A 760 -30.18 -8.49 -8.35
N GLU A 761 -31.13 -7.88 -9.04
CA GLU A 761 -32.08 -8.55 -9.95
C GLU A 761 -31.80 -8.16 -11.39
N ILE A 762 -31.83 -9.13 -12.29
CA ILE A 762 -31.69 -8.86 -13.73
C ILE A 762 -32.91 -8.11 -14.22
N ILE A 763 -32.67 -6.93 -14.82
CA ILE A 763 -33.73 -6.06 -15.37
C ILE A 763 -33.83 -6.09 -16.90
N GLY A 764 -32.81 -6.64 -17.58
CA GLY A 764 -32.83 -6.76 -19.03
C GLY A 764 -31.58 -7.37 -19.62
N GLU A 765 -31.63 -7.63 -20.91
CA GLU A 765 -30.52 -8.11 -21.73
C GLU A 765 -30.02 -6.98 -22.62
N VAL A 766 -28.69 -6.94 -22.82
CA VAL A 766 -28.01 -5.94 -23.64
C VAL A 766 -26.95 -6.61 -24.53
N SER A 767 -26.61 -5.95 -25.62
CA SER A 767 -25.57 -6.44 -26.51
C SER A 767 -24.20 -6.06 -26.02
N TYR A 768 -23.26 -7.01 -26.12
CA TYR A 768 -21.87 -6.79 -25.88
C TYR A 768 -21.00 -7.51 -26.90
N ARG A 769 -19.73 -7.17 -26.95
CA ARG A 769 -18.70 -7.87 -27.71
C ARG A 769 -17.40 -7.88 -26.94
N ALA A 770 -16.84 -9.04 -26.72
CA ALA A 770 -15.47 -9.22 -26.29
C ALA A 770 -14.66 -9.83 -27.44
N LYS A 771 -13.49 -9.30 -27.71
CA LYS A 771 -12.55 -9.84 -28.71
C LYS A 771 -11.13 -9.43 -28.38
N GLU A 772 -10.25 -10.41 -28.32
CA GLU A 772 -8.86 -10.19 -27.95
C GLU A 772 -8.80 -9.59 -26.52
N ASN A 773 -8.17 -8.46 -26.33
CA ASN A 773 -8.07 -7.74 -25.05
C ASN A 773 -9.09 -6.61 -24.88
N LYS A 774 -10.17 -6.59 -25.67
CA LYS A 774 -11.14 -5.48 -25.71
C LYS A 774 -12.55 -5.97 -25.54
N MET A 775 -13.34 -5.21 -24.77
CA MET A 775 -14.77 -5.43 -24.63
C MET A 775 -15.53 -4.11 -24.82
N MET A 776 -16.70 -4.18 -25.42
CA MET A 776 -17.64 -3.06 -25.51
C MET A 776 -19.07 -3.52 -25.25
N ILE A 777 -19.85 -2.66 -24.59
CA ILE A 777 -21.22 -2.93 -24.16
C ILE A 777 -22.09 -1.72 -24.51
N ALA A 778 -23.33 -1.94 -25.00
CA ALA A 778 -24.32 -0.89 -25.20
C ALA A 778 -25.47 -1.04 -24.21
N VAL A 779 -25.78 -0.01 -23.46
CA VAL A 779 -26.84 -0.03 -22.43
C VAL A 779 -27.86 1.08 -22.73
N PRO A 780 -29.18 0.78 -22.88
CA PRO A 780 -30.20 1.79 -23.04
C PRO A 780 -30.25 2.74 -21.85
N LEU A 781 -30.25 4.03 -22.07
CA LEU A 781 -30.34 5.07 -21.03
C LEU A 781 -31.59 4.89 -20.15
N GLU A 782 -32.72 4.50 -20.75
CA GLU A 782 -33.97 4.24 -20.03
C GLU A 782 -33.83 3.08 -19.00
N MET A 783 -32.98 2.08 -19.29
CA MET A 783 -32.72 0.97 -18.39
C MET A 783 -31.98 1.41 -17.13
N LEU A 784 -31.18 2.45 -17.24
CA LEU A 784 -30.46 3.11 -16.14
C LEU A 784 -31.26 4.25 -15.49
N GLY A 785 -32.52 4.44 -15.89
CA GLY A 785 -33.37 5.52 -15.39
C GLY A 785 -32.96 6.91 -15.88
N ILE A 786 -32.07 7.01 -16.86
CA ILE A 786 -31.60 8.29 -17.45
C ILE A 786 -32.57 8.72 -18.54
N THR A 787 -33.33 9.77 -18.30
CA THR A 787 -34.37 10.28 -19.21
C THR A 787 -33.89 11.42 -20.07
N ASN A 788 -32.85 12.16 -19.63
CA ASN A 788 -32.28 13.28 -20.40
C ASN A 788 -30.87 12.90 -20.91
N PRO A 789 -30.71 12.60 -22.21
CA PRO A 789 -29.40 12.28 -22.78
C PRO A 789 -28.43 13.45 -22.82
N ASN A 790 -28.89 14.68 -22.52
CA ASN A 790 -28.06 15.88 -22.37
C ASN A 790 -27.58 16.06 -20.91
N GLY A 791 -28.12 15.30 -19.97
CA GLY A 791 -27.82 15.41 -18.55
C GLY A 791 -27.35 14.09 -17.98
N ILE A 792 -26.31 13.46 -18.54
CA ILE A 792 -25.74 12.21 -18.07
C ILE A 792 -24.58 12.51 -17.10
N LYS A 793 -24.68 12.00 -15.89
CA LYS A 793 -23.59 11.96 -14.92
C LYS A 793 -23.75 10.69 -14.07
N PHE A 794 -22.67 9.94 -13.93
CA PHE A 794 -22.62 8.76 -13.09
C PHE A 794 -21.18 8.44 -12.69
N GLN A 795 -21.04 7.66 -11.64
CA GLN A 795 -19.77 7.07 -11.24
C GLN A 795 -19.73 5.60 -11.66
N PHE A 796 -18.55 5.10 -11.95
CA PHE A 796 -18.40 3.71 -12.37
C PHE A 796 -17.05 3.11 -11.99
N LYS A 797 -17.03 1.79 -11.94
CA LYS A 797 -15.87 0.96 -11.66
C LYS A 797 -15.95 -0.32 -12.49
N TRP A 798 -14.87 -0.69 -13.13
CA TRP A 798 -14.71 -2.04 -13.66
C TRP A 798 -14.12 -2.96 -12.62
N ALA A 799 -14.49 -4.25 -12.65
CA ALA A 799 -13.87 -5.26 -11.83
C ALA A 799 -13.89 -6.62 -12.49
N ASP A 800 -12.79 -7.37 -12.32
CA ASP A 800 -12.67 -8.77 -12.71
C ASP A 800 -12.02 -9.57 -11.59
N SER A 801 -12.57 -10.74 -11.31
CA SER A 801 -12.00 -11.70 -10.35
C SER A 801 -12.50 -13.10 -10.67
N ASP A 802 -11.73 -14.14 -10.40
CA ASP A 802 -12.16 -15.52 -10.50
C ASP A 802 -13.13 -15.93 -9.38
N THR A 803 -13.32 -15.07 -8.39
CA THR A 803 -14.32 -15.17 -7.34
C THR A 803 -15.43 -14.12 -7.49
N LYS A 804 -16.51 -14.21 -6.73
CA LYS A 804 -17.53 -13.15 -6.71
C LYS A 804 -17.16 -12.06 -5.74
N ILE A 805 -17.04 -10.83 -6.25
CA ILE A 805 -16.92 -9.62 -5.42
C ILE A 805 -18.30 -9.29 -4.85
N THR A 806 -18.46 -9.38 -3.56
CA THR A 806 -19.71 -9.16 -2.82
C THR A 806 -19.53 -8.31 -1.56
N THR A 807 -18.30 -7.86 -1.30
CA THR A 807 -17.95 -6.95 -0.20
C THR A 807 -17.06 -5.84 -0.75
N MET A 808 -17.02 -4.69 -0.08
CA MET A 808 -16.13 -3.58 -0.46
C MET A 808 -14.66 -3.96 -0.31
N GLU A 809 -14.35 -4.77 0.68
CA GLU A 809 -13.01 -5.31 0.94
C GLU A 809 -12.43 -6.02 -0.28
N GLN A 810 -13.26 -6.82 -0.98
CA GLN A 810 -12.83 -7.57 -2.15
C GLN A 810 -12.42 -6.71 -3.35
N PHE A 811 -12.84 -5.44 -3.42
CA PHE A 811 -12.30 -4.50 -4.41
C PHE A 811 -10.85 -4.07 -4.11
N TYR A 812 -10.36 -4.33 -2.90
CA TYR A 812 -8.96 -4.13 -2.54
C TYR A 812 -8.13 -5.40 -2.66
N THR A 813 -8.77 -6.58 -2.42
CA THR A 813 -8.06 -7.83 -2.20
C THR A 813 -8.20 -8.84 -3.31
N ASP A 814 -9.30 -8.84 -4.09
CA ASP A 814 -9.61 -9.91 -5.03
C ASP A 814 -9.58 -9.41 -6.49
N GLY A 815 -8.87 -10.12 -7.35
CA GLY A 815 -8.84 -9.82 -8.77
C GLY A 815 -8.30 -8.43 -9.08
N ASP A 816 -8.95 -7.76 -10.01
CA ASP A 816 -8.64 -6.42 -10.46
C ASP A 816 -9.86 -5.49 -10.34
N ALA A 817 -9.65 -4.26 -9.90
CA ALA A 817 -10.68 -3.24 -9.75
C ALA A 817 -10.17 -1.87 -10.20
N ALA A 818 -10.70 -1.38 -11.28
CA ALA A 818 -10.33 -0.14 -11.96
C ALA A 818 -11.38 0.98 -11.74
N PRO A 819 -11.10 1.95 -10.83
CA PRO A 819 -9.95 2.11 -9.96
C PRO A 819 -10.03 1.24 -8.70
N LEU A 820 -8.88 1.04 -8.03
CA LEU A 820 -8.76 0.21 -6.84
C LEU A 820 -9.67 0.64 -5.69
N GLY A 821 -10.23 -0.33 -4.99
CA GLY A 821 -10.92 -0.15 -3.72
C GLY A 821 -12.22 0.65 -3.85
N ARG A 822 -12.40 1.65 -2.99
CA ARG A 822 -13.64 2.45 -2.90
C ARG A 822 -13.73 3.57 -3.95
N MET A 823 -12.65 3.88 -4.64
CA MET A 823 -12.62 4.96 -5.62
C MET A 823 -13.35 4.58 -6.90
N ASN A 824 -13.93 5.59 -7.59
CA ASN A 824 -14.69 5.42 -8.82
C ASN A 824 -14.28 6.47 -9.85
N TYR A 825 -14.32 6.11 -11.11
CA TYR A 825 -14.31 7.09 -12.21
C TYR A 825 -15.64 7.83 -12.28
N THR A 826 -15.62 9.05 -12.80
CA THR A 826 -16.83 9.83 -13.09
C THR A 826 -16.94 10.08 -14.58
N PHE A 827 -18.09 9.70 -15.17
CA PHE A 827 -18.48 10.13 -16.50
C PHE A 827 -19.53 11.21 -16.41
N GLN A 828 -19.38 12.26 -17.20
CA GLN A 828 -20.42 13.26 -17.39
C GLN A 828 -20.36 13.87 -18.78
N ASN A 829 -21.54 14.14 -19.35
CA ASN A 829 -21.66 14.93 -20.59
C ASN A 829 -22.26 16.33 -20.37
N CYS A 830 -22.43 16.73 -19.12
CA CYS A 830 -22.93 18.02 -18.67
C CYS A 830 -22.29 18.37 -17.33
N ILE A 831 -22.25 19.64 -16.97
CA ILE A 831 -21.74 20.09 -15.66
C ILE A 831 -22.71 19.67 -14.54
N ASP A 832 -23.98 19.94 -14.71
CA ASP A 832 -25.05 19.61 -13.77
C ASP A 832 -26.26 19.02 -14.51
N PRO A 833 -26.61 17.75 -14.29
CA PRO A 833 -27.78 17.12 -14.91
C PRO A 833 -29.10 17.85 -14.64
N ALA A 834 -29.23 18.51 -13.48
CA ALA A 834 -30.45 19.21 -13.08
C ALA A 834 -30.67 20.50 -13.91
N THR A 835 -29.62 21.08 -14.43
CA THR A 835 -29.65 22.32 -15.25
C THR A 835 -29.42 22.05 -16.74
N ALA A 836 -29.14 20.82 -17.12
CA ALA A 836 -28.98 20.46 -18.54
C ALA A 836 -30.27 20.66 -19.36
N ASP A 837 -30.13 21.20 -20.56
CA ASP A 837 -31.27 21.42 -21.45
C ASP A 837 -32.05 20.11 -21.65
N PRO A 838 -33.37 20.12 -21.48
CA PRO A 838 -34.17 18.93 -21.62
C PRO A 838 -34.12 18.39 -23.07
N TYR A 839 -33.99 17.09 -23.22
CA TYR A 839 -34.07 16.46 -24.53
C TYR A 839 -35.49 16.51 -25.09
N VAL A 840 -35.67 17.12 -26.29
CA VAL A 840 -36.93 17.14 -27.03
C VAL A 840 -36.83 16.10 -28.15
N PRO A 841 -37.57 14.98 -28.11
CA PRO A 841 -37.56 14.00 -29.20
C PRO A 841 -37.95 14.62 -30.52
N GLY A 842 -37.08 14.54 -31.53
CA GLY A 842 -37.36 15.06 -32.89
C GLY A 842 -36.65 16.38 -33.23
N GLU A 843 -36.12 17.13 -32.30
CA GLU A 843 -35.15 18.17 -32.61
C GLU A 843 -33.78 17.54 -32.82
N GLN A 844 -33.39 17.30 -34.05
CA GLN A 844 -32.00 17.11 -34.38
C GLN A 844 -31.30 18.42 -34.05
N THR A 845 -30.44 18.43 -33.05
CA THR A 845 -29.42 19.46 -32.91
C THR A 845 -28.48 19.33 -34.13
N THR A 846 -28.91 19.90 -35.26
CA THR A 846 -27.97 20.30 -36.28
C THR A 846 -27.16 21.41 -35.67
N THR A 847 -25.96 21.12 -35.19
CA THR A 847 -24.90 22.10 -35.13
C THR A 847 -24.67 22.51 -36.56
N THR A 848 -25.45 23.49 -37.01
CA THR A 848 -25.17 24.25 -38.22
C THR A 848 -23.93 25.06 -37.92
N THR A 849 -22.80 24.55 -38.31
CA THR A 849 -21.71 25.38 -38.77
C THR A 849 -22.35 26.19 -39.91
N GLU A 850 -22.72 27.41 -39.63
CA GLU A 850 -23.03 28.40 -40.69
C GLU A 850 -21.72 28.61 -41.46
N GLU A 851 -21.53 27.80 -42.50
CA GLU A 851 -20.78 28.25 -43.66
C GLU A 851 -21.56 29.41 -44.27
N GLN A 852 -21.19 30.61 -43.93
CA GLN A 852 -21.51 31.76 -44.72
C GLN A 852 -20.78 31.66 -46.07
N THR A 853 -21.44 30.99 -47.01
CA THR A 853 -21.17 31.17 -48.42
C THR A 853 -21.91 32.46 -48.91
N SER A 854 -21.23 33.59 -48.81
CA SER A 854 -21.61 34.75 -49.67
C SER A 854 -20.69 34.68 -50.91
N CYS A 855 -21.30 34.19 -51.99
CA CYS A 855 -20.81 34.53 -53.33
C CYS A 855 -21.12 35.99 -53.64
N ASP A 856 -20.11 36.83 -53.70
CA ASP A 856 -20.12 38.03 -54.50
C ASP A 856 -18.80 38.18 -55.23
N GLU A 857 -18.98 38.18 -56.58
CA GLU A 857 -17.96 38.54 -57.56
C GLU A 857 -17.50 39.97 -57.40
N ILE A 858 -16.21 40.24 -57.29
CA ILE A 858 -15.58 41.48 -57.76
C ILE A 858 -14.19 41.20 -58.32
N LYS A 859 -14.04 41.72 -59.55
CA LYS A 859 -12.88 41.74 -60.43
C LYS A 859 -11.70 42.54 -59.89
N PRO A 860 -10.50 42.35 -60.48
CA PRO A 860 -9.23 42.68 -59.90
C PRO A 860 -8.80 44.13 -60.12
N GLY A 861 -8.16 44.73 -59.13
CA GLY A 861 -7.44 46.00 -59.25
C GLY A 861 -6.28 46.07 -58.28
N GLY A 862 -5.13 46.24 -58.83
CA GLY A 862 -3.82 46.15 -58.14
C GLY A 862 -3.52 47.36 -57.28
N CYS A 863 -2.54 47.19 -56.43
CA CYS A 863 -1.30 47.99 -56.23
C CYS A 863 -0.74 47.80 -54.81
N LYS A 864 0.45 47.25 -54.79
CA LYS A 864 1.64 47.59 -53.98
C LYS A 864 1.45 48.39 -52.68
N SER A 865 1.94 47.88 -51.56
CA SER A 865 3.29 48.17 -51.00
C SER A 865 3.40 47.74 -49.54
N THR A 866 4.44 46.96 -49.26
CA THR A 866 5.54 47.16 -48.33
C THR A 866 5.32 47.10 -46.83
N VAL A 867 5.90 46.05 -46.28
CA VAL A 867 6.88 46.01 -45.18
C VAL A 867 6.36 46.13 -43.71
N GLY A 868 6.65 45.13 -42.97
CA GLY A 868 6.72 45.20 -41.51
C GLY A 868 6.52 43.84 -40.84
N GLY A 869 7.51 42.94 -41.07
CA GLY A 869 7.54 41.69 -40.33
C GLY A 869 7.93 41.90 -38.86
N VAL A 870 7.13 41.46 -38.01
CA VAL A 870 7.50 41.07 -36.67
C VAL A 870 7.10 39.64 -36.52
N VAL A 871 8.06 38.74 -36.61
CA VAL A 871 7.90 37.35 -36.26
C VAL A 871 7.97 37.27 -34.74
N LEU A 872 6.83 37.24 -34.07
CA LEU A 872 6.77 36.77 -32.71
C LEU A 872 6.71 35.25 -32.80
N LEU A 873 7.82 34.58 -32.54
CA LEU A 873 7.87 33.18 -32.19
C LEU A 873 7.27 33.04 -30.78
N VAL A 874 5.99 32.77 -30.73
CA VAL A 874 5.39 32.22 -29.52
C VAL A 874 5.76 30.75 -29.51
N GLY A 875 6.73 30.41 -28.65
CA GLY A 875 7.03 29.03 -28.34
C GLY A 875 5.82 28.41 -27.61
N LEU A 876 5.13 27.54 -28.30
CA LEU A 876 4.14 26.64 -27.69
C LEU A 876 4.92 25.69 -26.78
N ALA A 877 4.88 25.93 -25.47
CA ALA A 877 5.19 24.92 -24.49
C ALA A 877 3.99 23.95 -24.49
N ILE A 878 4.16 22.84 -25.16
CA ILE A 878 3.25 21.69 -25.01
C ILE A 878 3.60 21.10 -23.64
N VAL A 879 2.78 21.35 -22.66
CA VAL A 879 2.81 20.63 -21.39
C VAL A 879 1.91 19.41 -21.59
N PRO A 880 2.44 18.19 -21.65
CA PRO A 880 1.57 17.04 -21.56
C PRO A 880 0.89 17.06 -20.18
N PHE A 881 -0.37 16.72 -20.14
CA PHE A 881 -1.10 16.50 -18.91
C PHE A 881 -0.57 15.21 -18.26
N VAL A 882 0.59 15.30 -17.71
CA VAL A 882 1.11 14.41 -16.70
C VAL A 882 0.93 15.22 -15.42
N ILE A 883 0.16 14.74 -14.49
CA ILE A 883 0.16 15.27 -13.13
C ILE A 883 1.63 15.34 -12.71
N GLY A 884 2.10 16.56 -12.68
CA GLY A 884 3.36 17.12 -12.28
C GLY A 884 4.58 16.23 -12.12
N LYS A 885 5.40 16.08 -13.12
CA LYS A 885 6.84 16.04 -12.85
C LYS A 885 7.37 17.47 -12.80
N LYS A 886 7.71 17.94 -11.60
CA LYS A 886 8.50 19.15 -11.41
C LYS A 886 9.74 19.04 -12.28
N LYS A 887 9.83 19.79 -13.37
CA LYS A 887 11.11 20.14 -13.95
C LYS A 887 11.50 21.49 -13.36
N LYS A 888 12.46 21.45 -12.47
CA LYS A 888 13.23 22.63 -12.12
C LYS A 888 14.05 23.11 -13.32
#